data_2cd847a5f05b6fbfcc0f1a2ba28b041e
#
_entry.id   2cd847a5f05b6fbfcc0f1a2ba28b041e
#
_cell.length_a   1.000
_cell.length_b   1.000
_cell.length_c   1.000
_cell.angle_alpha   90.00
_cell.angle_beta   90.00
_cell.angle_gamma   90.00
#
_symmetry.space_group_name_H-M   'P 1'
#
loop_
_entity.id
_entity.type
_entity.pdbx_description
1 polymer ?
#
loop_
_entity_poly.entity_id
_entity_poly.type
_entity_poly.pdbx_seq_one_letter_code
_entity_poly.pdbx_strand_id
1 'polypeptide(L)'
;MAAIEKIRRRSGLLIAIIGLALLAFVLQDLFQSQGRNRENNIAVIDGEKIPYQDFDALKEKNLQNRRGSGNLSSSETYGIINSTLDEMVKDHIMNKEYEAVGINVSTDELFDKFMGENPHPWVVQNFSNPDGSFNREMVEYYLQNLNTLSPEARMQWLDFEKAVKENALETKFNDLVKASYHVPAKLAEKYYENKNIKASADVVALRYTTIPDSTVVVTDKDNKAFYDENKYRFETDERRDIEYVVFDIKPSAIDKEEAYKAVLDMKADFAATDNVVSFVNSNSDKRYDSTWMGRKDVPQQIEAMVFDAGSANGTVIGPYETDNAWNLARIVDLQPRSDSLKASHILIGHKEAMRSQDTLSKEQAEALADSLLNVLKKNPKNEELFGELAGQFSGDPGSKEKGGDLDWFTDGVMVAPFNDFVMNNPVGTMGIVETVFGYHIIKVTDKTAPQPKVRLAQLSHEISASTRTYQAIFAEANKFVTENKTYDQFNKAIEEQGLNKRIMPRMNASTYQIAGIENPREIVRWAFDNKTKLHDISNIFDLDNMFVVAALTSIVPEGYAPLSVVAEQSKYQILNKKKGEIAVEKMKACGTDVNRMVSELGAESTTVTDVSIDSRVLGNFGVEADIVGTILGMKEGEQVGPVAGNSTAFIIKNVKINKPEPTTDYSDIYREKTSQFNNKVLNGSIYNALKNNAKIEDNRVTYF
;
A
#
# COMPACT_ATOMS: atom_id res chain seq x y z
N MET A 1 -18.95 64.87 -9.83
CA MET A 1 -17.48 65.08 -9.89
C MET A 1 -16.84 65.47 -8.55
N ALA A 2 -17.60 65.89 -7.54
CA ALA A 2 -17.05 66.33 -6.23
C ALA A 2 -16.55 65.18 -5.30
N ALA A 3 -16.98 63.95 -5.51
CA ALA A 3 -16.57 62.86 -4.65
C ALA A 3 -15.16 62.31 -5.00
N ILE A 4 -14.80 62.26 -6.27
CA ILE A 4 -13.50 61.77 -6.76
C ILE A 4 -12.36 62.72 -6.38
N GLU A 5 -12.62 64.05 -6.38
CA GLU A 5 -11.65 65.06 -6.00
C GLU A 5 -11.35 65.03 -4.49
N LYS A 6 -12.33 64.66 -3.66
CA LYS A 6 -12.17 64.47 -2.20
C LYS A 6 -11.35 63.21 -1.86
N ILE A 7 -11.47 62.17 -2.67
CA ILE A 7 -10.69 60.95 -2.55
C ILE A 7 -9.23 61.19 -2.98
N ARG A 8 -9.02 61.93 -4.08
CA ARG A 8 -7.68 62.29 -4.58
C ARG A 8 -6.89 63.19 -3.62
N ARG A 9 -7.56 64.02 -2.86
CA ARG A 9 -6.94 64.90 -1.84
C ARG A 9 -6.56 64.17 -0.54
N ARG A 10 -7.08 62.94 -0.35
CA ARG A 10 -6.77 62.05 0.79
C ARG A 10 -6.06 60.77 0.38
N SER A 11 -5.56 60.72 -0.85
CA SER A 11 -4.86 59.52 -1.38
C SER A 11 -3.63 59.15 -0.54
N GLY A 12 -2.88 60.13 0.00
CA GLY A 12 -1.78 59.90 0.91
C GLY A 12 -2.20 59.21 2.23
N LEU A 13 -3.37 59.60 2.76
CA LEU A 13 -3.92 59.00 3.97
C LEU A 13 -4.45 57.55 3.70
N LEU A 14 -5.02 57.32 2.52
CA LEU A 14 -5.48 56.02 2.09
C LEU A 14 -4.30 55.05 1.87
N ILE A 15 -3.22 55.51 1.24
CA ILE A 15 -1.97 54.78 1.05
C ILE A 15 -1.31 54.46 2.41
N ALA A 16 -1.34 55.42 3.35
CA ALA A 16 -0.82 55.21 4.69
C ALA A 16 -1.64 54.16 5.47
N ILE A 17 -2.98 54.17 5.34
CA ILE A 17 -3.85 53.17 6.00
C ILE A 17 -3.65 51.79 5.37
N ILE A 18 -3.56 51.70 4.04
CA ILE A 18 -3.28 50.41 3.34
C ILE A 18 -1.87 49.93 3.68
N GLY A 19 -0.88 50.81 3.72
CA GLY A 19 0.48 50.50 4.13
C GLY A 19 0.56 50.00 5.58
N LEU A 20 -0.17 50.64 6.50
CA LEU A 20 -0.29 50.21 7.90
C LEU A 20 -1.03 48.87 8.04
N ALA A 21 -2.08 48.66 7.25
CA ALA A 21 -2.81 47.37 7.23
C ALA A 21 -1.95 46.23 6.68
N LEU A 22 -1.19 46.49 5.61
CA LEU A 22 -0.22 45.51 5.07
C LEU A 22 0.93 45.27 6.06
N LEU A 23 1.43 46.35 6.70
CA LEU A 23 2.47 46.21 7.74
C LEU A 23 1.94 45.42 8.95
N ALA A 24 0.70 45.67 9.37
CA ALA A 24 0.06 44.93 10.45
C ALA A 24 -0.15 43.45 10.08
N PHE A 25 -0.52 43.17 8.82
CA PHE A 25 -0.67 41.81 8.32
C PHE A 25 0.69 41.06 8.29
N VAL A 26 1.74 41.73 7.78
CA VAL A 26 3.10 41.17 7.78
C VAL A 26 3.65 41.00 9.19
N LEU A 27 3.38 41.98 10.09
CA LEU A 27 3.75 41.88 11.49
C LEU A 27 2.94 40.82 12.24
N GLN A 28 1.66 40.63 11.92
CA GLN A 28 0.83 39.58 12.49
C GLN A 28 1.37 38.20 12.10
N ASP A 29 1.81 38.03 10.86
CA ASP A 29 2.43 36.78 10.39
C ASP A 29 3.79 36.53 11.07
N LEU A 30 4.60 37.58 11.26
CA LEU A 30 5.84 37.55 12.03
C LEU A 30 5.62 37.25 13.53
N PHE A 31 4.57 37.79 14.14
CA PHE A 31 4.25 37.53 15.56
C PHE A 31 3.53 36.19 15.77
N GLN A 32 2.74 35.70 14.81
CA GLN A 32 2.19 34.35 14.84
C GLN A 32 3.26 33.29 14.61
N SER A 33 4.30 33.58 13.82
CA SER A 33 5.44 32.69 13.63
C SER A 33 6.34 32.57 14.87
N GLN A 34 6.39 33.61 15.73
CA GLN A 34 7.12 33.55 17.01
C GLN A 34 6.39 32.78 18.13
N GLY A 35 5.09 32.51 18.00
CA GLY A 35 4.29 31.80 18.99
C GLY A 35 4.24 30.28 18.81
N ARG A 36 4.71 29.74 17.69
CA ARG A 36 4.98 28.33 17.46
C ARG A 36 6.48 28.15 17.34
N ASN A 37 7.13 27.77 18.46
CA ASN A 37 8.37 27.01 18.41
C ASN A 37 8.06 25.68 17.71
N ARG A 38 7.83 25.68 16.40
CA ARG A 38 8.00 24.49 15.60
C ARG A 38 9.49 24.22 15.63
N GLU A 39 9.90 23.23 16.40
CA GLU A 39 11.22 22.68 16.21
C GLU A 39 11.32 22.37 14.72
N ASN A 40 12.28 22.95 14.03
CA ASN A 40 12.45 22.83 12.56
C ASN A 40 12.98 21.44 12.17
N ASN A 41 12.70 20.45 13.04
CA ASN A 41 13.23 19.10 12.94
C ASN A 41 12.08 18.10 12.87
N ILE A 42 12.11 17.26 11.84
CA ILE A 42 11.13 16.17 11.66
C ILE A 42 11.34 15.03 12.65
N ALA A 43 12.57 14.83 13.08
CA ALA A 43 12.94 13.85 14.09
C ALA A 43 14.22 14.28 14.84
N VAL A 44 14.47 13.67 16.01
CA VAL A 44 15.75 13.73 16.72
C VAL A 44 16.20 12.30 16.98
N ILE A 45 17.43 11.93 16.59
CA ILE A 45 17.98 10.57 16.74
C ILE A 45 19.24 10.66 17.59
N ASP A 46 19.24 10.05 18.77
CA ASP A 46 20.35 10.12 19.75
C ASP A 46 20.83 11.56 20.05
N GLY A 47 19.91 12.53 20.03
CA GLY A 47 20.18 13.95 20.24
C GLY A 47 20.60 14.71 18.97
N GLU A 48 20.81 14.06 17.85
CA GLU A 48 21.07 14.69 16.56
C GLU A 48 19.76 15.03 15.83
N LYS A 49 19.65 16.26 15.39
CA LYS A 49 18.42 16.80 14.79
C LYS A 49 18.37 16.51 13.28
N ILE A 50 17.26 15.94 12.81
CA ILE A 50 16.97 15.78 11.39
C ILE A 50 16.13 16.96 10.93
N PRO A 51 16.68 17.87 10.08
CA PRO A 51 15.95 19.05 9.62
C PRO A 51 14.70 18.68 8.81
N TYR A 52 13.61 19.42 9.03
CA TYR A 52 12.40 19.25 8.22
C TYR A 52 12.65 19.52 6.73
N GLN A 53 13.54 20.46 6.40
CA GLN A 53 13.85 20.82 5.02
C GLN A 53 14.46 19.64 4.24
N ASP A 54 15.37 18.87 4.84
CA ASP A 54 16.00 17.71 4.22
C ASP A 54 14.97 16.59 4.00
N PHE A 55 14.11 16.39 5.00
CA PHE A 55 13.00 15.47 4.88
C PHE A 55 12.02 15.87 3.78
N ASP A 56 11.64 17.15 3.71
CA ASP A 56 10.70 17.66 2.71
C ASP A 56 11.22 17.48 1.28
N ALA A 57 12.51 17.76 1.07
CA ALA A 57 13.17 17.55 -0.21
C ALA A 57 13.15 16.07 -0.65
N LEU A 58 13.46 15.16 0.26
CA LEU A 58 13.43 13.71 -0.02
C LEU A 58 12.00 13.20 -0.22
N LYS A 59 11.05 13.66 0.60
CA LYS A 59 9.63 13.36 0.46
C LYS A 59 9.07 13.78 -0.90
N GLU A 60 9.34 15.02 -1.34
CA GLU A 60 8.88 15.48 -2.66
C GLU A 60 9.47 14.66 -3.80
N LYS A 61 10.74 14.28 -3.71
CA LYS A 61 11.38 13.37 -4.68
C LYS A 61 10.67 12.00 -4.71
N ASN A 62 10.41 11.40 -3.55
CA ASN A 62 9.74 10.10 -3.45
C ASN A 62 8.30 10.17 -3.97
N LEU A 63 7.58 11.27 -3.71
CA LEU A 63 6.26 11.54 -4.26
C LEU A 63 6.28 11.67 -5.79
N GLN A 64 7.24 12.41 -6.35
CA GLN A 64 7.38 12.59 -7.81
C GLN A 64 7.64 11.26 -8.51
N ASN A 65 8.54 10.44 -7.97
CA ASN A 65 8.85 9.12 -8.51
C ASN A 65 7.61 8.21 -8.55
N ARG A 66 6.71 8.36 -7.57
CA ARG A 66 5.47 7.55 -7.50
C ARG A 66 4.34 8.11 -8.35
N ARG A 67 4.22 9.44 -8.49
CA ARG A 67 3.21 10.12 -9.32
C ARG A 67 3.30 9.79 -10.80
N GLY A 68 4.44 9.33 -11.30
CA GLY A 68 4.57 8.80 -12.67
C GLY A 68 3.57 7.68 -13.00
N SER A 69 2.89 7.10 -11.99
CA SER A 69 1.90 6.03 -12.12
C SER A 69 0.43 6.51 -11.96
N GLY A 70 0.18 7.80 -11.73
CA GLY A 70 -1.18 8.38 -11.54
C GLY A 70 -1.34 9.24 -10.29
N ASN A 71 -2.58 9.63 -9.97
CA ASN A 71 -2.89 10.38 -8.76
C ASN A 71 -2.79 9.48 -7.52
N LEU A 72 -2.08 9.94 -6.51
CA LEU A 72 -1.92 9.25 -5.23
C LEU A 72 -3.10 9.56 -4.30
N SER A 73 -3.61 8.55 -3.63
CA SER A 73 -4.53 8.71 -2.51
C SER A 73 -3.83 9.32 -1.29
N SER A 74 -4.59 9.84 -0.35
CA SER A 74 -4.05 10.39 0.91
C SER A 74 -3.30 9.31 1.71
N SER A 75 -3.81 8.09 1.72
CA SER A 75 -3.16 6.96 2.40
C SER A 75 -1.81 6.61 1.76
N GLU A 76 -1.72 6.58 0.43
CA GLU A 76 -0.46 6.36 -0.29
C GLU A 76 0.54 7.50 -0.05
N THR A 77 0.07 8.74 -0.09
CA THR A 77 0.89 9.93 0.21
C THR A 77 1.48 9.83 1.62
N TYR A 78 0.65 9.47 2.62
CA TYR A 78 1.14 9.34 3.99
C TYR A 78 2.05 8.11 4.16
N GLY A 79 1.81 7.04 3.42
CA GLY A 79 2.72 5.89 3.34
C GLY A 79 4.11 6.29 2.87
N ILE A 80 4.19 7.18 1.86
CA ILE A 80 5.47 7.73 1.37
C ILE A 80 6.13 8.63 2.43
N ILE A 81 5.35 9.46 3.15
CA ILE A 81 5.84 10.26 4.27
C ILE A 81 6.50 9.37 5.33
N ASN A 82 5.85 8.26 5.69
CA ASN A 82 6.38 7.32 6.68
C ASN A 82 7.66 6.64 6.18
N SER A 83 7.64 6.08 4.96
CA SER A 83 8.82 5.41 4.40
C SER A 83 10.00 6.34 4.22
N THR A 84 9.77 7.62 3.89
CA THR A 84 10.83 8.63 3.78
C THR A 84 11.51 8.90 5.13
N LEU A 85 10.75 9.00 6.22
CA LEU A 85 11.38 9.17 7.53
C LEU A 85 12.10 7.89 7.97
N ASP A 86 11.51 6.71 7.74
CA ASP A 86 12.17 5.45 8.06
C ASP A 86 13.49 5.27 7.28
N GLU A 87 13.54 5.72 6.03
CA GLU A 87 14.76 5.78 5.21
C GLU A 87 15.81 6.69 5.86
N MET A 88 15.44 7.93 6.21
CA MET A 88 16.38 8.87 6.86
C MET A 88 16.88 8.37 8.21
N VAL A 89 16.02 7.73 9.00
CA VAL A 89 16.39 7.11 10.29
C VAL A 89 17.38 5.97 10.04
N LYS A 90 17.11 5.10 9.04
CA LYS A 90 18.03 4.01 8.68
C LYS A 90 19.38 4.55 8.24
N ASP A 91 19.38 5.53 7.36
CA ASP A 91 20.62 6.13 6.84
C ASP A 91 21.44 6.75 7.97
N HIS A 92 20.79 7.49 8.87
CA HIS A 92 21.47 8.12 10.00
C HIS A 92 22.12 7.08 10.92
N ILE A 93 21.37 6.08 11.35
CA ILE A 93 21.86 5.02 12.26
C ILE A 93 22.97 4.21 11.59
N MET A 94 22.76 3.77 10.33
CA MET A 94 23.71 2.88 9.67
C MET A 94 25.00 3.60 9.26
N ASN A 95 24.94 4.86 8.80
CA ASN A 95 26.14 5.61 8.47
C ASN A 95 27.04 5.83 9.69
N LYS A 96 26.46 6.08 10.87
CA LYS A 96 27.20 6.19 12.11
C LYS A 96 27.95 4.89 12.44
N GLU A 97 27.32 3.74 12.23
CA GLU A 97 27.96 2.44 12.43
C GLU A 97 29.05 2.16 11.38
N TYR A 98 28.82 2.51 10.10
CA TYR A 98 29.85 2.36 9.07
C TYR A 98 31.08 3.18 9.37
N GLU A 99 30.93 4.42 9.81
CA GLU A 99 32.03 5.29 10.24
C GLU A 99 32.75 4.72 11.48
N ALA A 100 32.02 4.24 12.48
CA ALA A 100 32.56 3.69 13.72
C ALA A 100 33.46 2.47 13.47
N VAL A 101 33.10 1.62 12.50
CA VAL A 101 33.90 0.42 12.14
C VAL A 101 34.86 0.68 10.98
N GLY A 102 34.90 1.89 10.43
CA GLY A 102 35.82 2.30 9.36
C GLY A 102 35.47 1.71 7.98
N ILE A 103 34.21 1.33 7.74
CA ILE A 103 33.76 0.84 6.44
C ILE A 103 33.46 2.02 5.53
N ASN A 104 34.07 1.98 4.33
CA ASN A 104 33.78 2.91 3.24
C ASN A 104 33.77 2.20 1.88
N VAL A 105 33.27 2.88 0.86
CA VAL A 105 33.38 2.48 -0.54
C VAL A 105 34.13 3.58 -1.28
N SER A 106 35.36 3.28 -1.71
CA SER A 106 36.19 4.23 -2.46
C SER A 106 35.65 4.46 -3.86
N THR A 107 36.14 5.52 -4.53
CA THR A 107 35.79 5.81 -5.92
C THR A 107 36.18 4.65 -6.85
N ASP A 108 37.36 4.07 -6.63
CA ASP A 108 37.84 2.96 -7.46
C ASP A 108 36.98 1.70 -7.25
N GLU A 109 36.63 1.42 -6.01
CA GLU A 109 35.72 0.30 -5.70
C GLU A 109 34.32 0.52 -6.28
N LEU A 110 33.80 1.75 -6.21
CA LEU A 110 32.51 2.07 -6.80
C LEU A 110 32.58 1.92 -8.34
N PHE A 111 33.67 2.36 -8.96
CA PHE A 111 33.91 2.16 -10.39
C PHE A 111 33.92 0.66 -10.74
N ASP A 112 34.55 -0.18 -9.93
CA ASP A 112 34.56 -1.63 -10.14
C ASP A 112 33.16 -2.24 -10.02
N LYS A 113 32.26 -1.67 -9.20
CA LYS A 113 30.86 -2.09 -9.14
C LYS A 113 30.08 -1.79 -10.42
N PHE A 114 30.51 -0.83 -11.23
CA PHE A 114 29.93 -0.49 -12.52
C PHE A 114 30.64 -1.17 -13.69
N MET A 115 31.96 -1.21 -13.66
CA MET A 115 32.82 -1.55 -14.82
C MET A 115 33.79 -2.71 -14.55
N GLY A 116 33.85 -3.26 -13.34
CA GLY A 116 34.75 -4.36 -12.97
C GLY A 116 34.41 -5.70 -13.64
N GLU A 117 35.16 -6.75 -13.27
CA GLU A 117 34.90 -8.11 -13.77
C GLU A 117 33.57 -8.69 -13.26
N ASN A 118 33.15 -8.28 -12.05
CA ASN A 118 31.90 -8.70 -11.42
C ASN A 118 31.08 -7.45 -11.05
N PRO A 119 30.39 -6.82 -12.01
CA PRO A 119 29.57 -5.65 -11.76
C PRO A 119 28.45 -5.93 -10.77
N HIS A 120 27.96 -4.90 -10.10
CA HIS A 120 26.86 -5.03 -9.16
C HIS A 120 25.59 -5.59 -9.86
N PRO A 121 24.82 -6.50 -9.23
CA PRO A 121 23.64 -7.11 -9.87
C PRO A 121 22.64 -6.09 -10.41
N TRP A 122 22.44 -4.98 -9.72
CA TRP A 122 21.56 -3.90 -10.19
C TRP A 122 22.11 -3.20 -11.44
N VAL A 123 23.43 -3.07 -11.55
CA VAL A 123 24.06 -2.52 -12.77
C VAL A 123 23.84 -3.46 -13.93
N VAL A 124 24.07 -4.76 -13.74
CA VAL A 124 23.81 -5.77 -14.77
C VAL A 124 22.35 -5.76 -15.19
N GLN A 125 21.42 -5.70 -14.24
CA GLN A 125 19.98 -5.70 -14.52
C GLN A 125 19.52 -4.47 -15.30
N ASN A 126 20.04 -3.27 -14.97
CA ASN A 126 19.63 -2.02 -15.61
C ASN A 126 20.32 -1.79 -16.97
N PHE A 127 21.44 -2.46 -17.22
CA PHE A 127 22.25 -2.31 -18.43
C PHE A 127 22.46 -3.66 -19.14
N SER A 128 21.36 -4.41 -19.33
CA SER A 128 21.37 -5.65 -20.09
C SER A 128 20.89 -5.45 -21.51
N ASN A 129 21.52 -6.16 -22.44
CA ASN A 129 21.03 -6.32 -23.80
C ASN A 129 19.73 -7.16 -23.84
N PRO A 130 18.98 -7.16 -24.94
CA PRO A 130 17.77 -8.00 -25.09
C PRO A 130 18.02 -9.51 -24.91
N ASP A 131 19.28 -9.98 -25.13
CA ASP A 131 19.70 -11.36 -24.91
C ASP A 131 20.08 -11.67 -23.45
N GLY A 132 20.01 -10.69 -22.55
CA GLY A 132 20.34 -10.80 -21.13
C GLY A 132 21.83 -10.61 -20.83
N SER A 133 22.70 -10.38 -21.82
CA SER A 133 24.13 -10.08 -21.60
C SER A 133 24.32 -8.66 -21.07
N PHE A 134 25.34 -8.45 -20.24
CA PHE A 134 25.68 -7.12 -19.71
C PHE A 134 26.22 -6.20 -20.80
N ASN A 135 25.59 -5.03 -20.95
CA ASN A 135 25.98 -4.00 -21.92
C ASN A 135 26.97 -2.99 -21.29
N ARG A 136 28.23 -3.33 -21.31
CA ARG A 136 29.30 -2.51 -20.76
C ARG A 136 29.44 -1.16 -21.47
N GLU A 137 29.26 -1.13 -22.81
CA GLU A 137 29.35 0.08 -23.61
C GLU A 137 28.31 1.12 -23.22
N MET A 138 27.12 0.68 -22.86
CA MET A 138 26.06 1.57 -22.40
C MET A 138 26.42 2.23 -21.07
N VAL A 139 26.99 1.49 -20.11
CA VAL A 139 27.48 2.05 -18.85
C VAL A 139 28.60 3.06 -19.10
N GLU A 140 29.56 2.72 -19.97
CA GLU A 140 30.66 3.61 -20.35
C GLU A 140 30.15 4.89 -20.99
N TYR A 141 29.16 4.80 -21.88
CA TYR A 141 28.51 5.96 -22.49
C TYR A 141 27.95 6.93 -21.44
N TYR A 142 27.20 6.40 -20.42
CA TYR A 142 26.68 7.25 -19.34
C TYR A 142 27.78 7.91 -18.53
N LEU A 143 28.84 7.16 -18.16
CA LEU A 143 29.97 7.69 -17.40
C LEU A 143 30.73 8.81 -18.16
N GLN A 144 30.95 8.62 -19.46
CA GLN A 144 31.66 9.61 -20.29
C GLN A 144 30.83 10.86 -20.59
N ASN A 145 29.52 10.72 -20.70
CA ASN A 145 28.62 11.79 -21.15
C ASN A 145 27.79 12.41 -20.00
N LEU A 146 28.09 12.11 -18.75
CA LEU A 146 27.28 12.54 -17.58
C LEU A 146 27.02 14.05 -17.55
N ASN A 147 27.96 14.88 -17.99
CA ASN A 147 27.83 16.33 -18.02
C ASN A 147 26.99 16.86 -19.21
N THR A 148 26.75 16.03 -20.23
CA THR A 148 26.00 16.38 -21.44
C THR A 148 24.58 15.79 -21.43
N LEU A 149 24.26 14.92 -20.45
CA LEU A 149 22.91 14.38 -20.26
C LEU A 149 21.93 15.47 -19.86
N SER A 150 20.64 15.23 -20.09
CA SER A 150 19.59 16.09 -19.54
C SER A 150 19.69 16.13 -18.01
N PRO A 151 19.23 17.22 -17.36
CA PRO A 151 19.24 17.32 -15.90
C PRO A 151 18.56 16.14 -15.21
N GLU A 152 17.47 15.64 -15.78
CA GLU A 152 16.70 14.50 -15.27
C GLU A 152 17.49 13.19 -15.38
N ALA A 153 18.09 12.92 -16.54
CA ALA A 153 18.89 11.71 -16.76
C ALA A 153 20.14 11.70 -15.87
N ARG A 154 20.77 12.88 -15.69
CA ARG A 154 21.90 13.04 -14.77
C ARG A 154 21.48 12.77 -13.32
N MET A 155 20.35 13.27 -12.90
CA MET A 155 19.84 13.05 -11.54
C MET A 155 19.54 11.56 -11.31
N GLN A 156 18.89 10.89 -12.26
CA GLN A 156 18.64 9.45 -12.21
C GLN A 156 19.92 8.63 -12.08
N TRP A 157 20.97 9.02 -12.84
CA TRP A 157 22.28 8.36 -12.73
C TRP A 157 22.90 8.53 -11.35
N LEU A 158 22.93 9.75 -10.81
CA LEU A 158 23.50 10.03 -9.49
C LEU A 158 22.74 9.31 -8.36
N ASP A 159 21.42 9.20 -8.47
CA ASP A 159 20.61 8.43 -7.53
C ASP A 159 20.92 6.94 -7.62
N PHE A 160 21.08 6.42 -8.82
CA PHE A 160 21.45 5.02 -9.04
C PHE A 160 22.86 4.71 -8.51
N GLU A 161 23.83 5.60 -8.77
CA GLU A 161 25.19 5.49 -8.23
C GLU A 161 25.19 5.50 -6.69
N LYS A 162 24.43 6.42 -6.10
CA LYS A 162 24.23 6.48 -4.63
C LYS A 162 23.65 5.16 -4.10
N ALA A 163 22.61 4.64 -4.72
CA ALA A 163 21.98 3.39 -4.30
C ALA A 163 22.93 2.18 -4.38
N VAL A 164 23.74 2.08 -5.44
CA VAL A 164 24.77 1.03 -5.58
C VAL A 164 25.83 1.16 -4.48
N LYS A 165 26.25 2.38 -4.18
CA LYS A 165 27.23 2.65 -3.11
C LYS A 165 26.70 2.27 -1.73
N GLU A 166 25.45 2.65 -1.41
CA GLU A 166 24.79 2.32 -0.14
C GLU A 166 24.60 0.83 0.02
N ASN A 167 24.18 0.12 -1.04
CA ASN A 167 24.08 -1.33 -1.01
C ASN A 167 25.45 -2.01 -0.82
N ALA A 168 26.51 -1.47 -1.41
CA ALA A 168 27.86 -1.98 -1.21
C ALA A 168 28.35 -1.76 0.25
N LEU A 169 28.04 -0.62 0.88
CA LEU A 169 28.31 -0.36 2.30
C LEU A 169 27.55 -1.35 3.19
N GLU A 170 26.25 -1.52 2.98
CA GLU A 170 25.43 -2.46 3.73
C GLU A 170 25.92 -3.91 3.57
N THR A 171 26.30 -4.30 2.37
CA THR A 171 26.86 -5.64 2.10
C THR A 171 28.15 -5.86 2.87
N LYS A 172 29.10 -4.90 2.83
CA LYS A 172 30.36 -4.98 3.57
C LYS A 172 30.14 -5.09 5.07
N PHE A 173 29.22 -4.29 5.62
CA PHE A 173 28.89 -4.31 7.03
C PHE A 173 28.27 -5.66 7.43
N ASN A 174 27.30 -6.13 6.65
CA ASN A 174 26.68 -7.43 6.88
C ASN A 174 27.69 -8.57 6.80
N ASP A 175 28.63 -8.52 5.87
CA ASP A 175 29.66 -9.54 5.71
C ASP A 175 30.68 -9.50 6.87
N LEU A 176 31.02 -8.31 7.37
CA LEU A 176 31.83 -8.16 8.57
C LEU A 176 31.14 -8.81 9.78
N VAL A 177 29.85 -8.53 9.97
CA VAL A 177 29.07 -9.11 11.08
C VAL A 177 28.93 -10.63 10.92
N LYS A 178 28.65 -11.15 9.71
CA LYS A 178 28.64 -12.60 9.45
C LYS A 178 29.98 -13.25 9.75
N ALA A 179 31.07 -12.62 9.34
CA ALA A 179 32.42 -13.14 9.58
C ALA A 179 32.82 -13.14 11.05
N SER A 180 32.21 -12.27 11.88
CA SER A 180 32.43 -12.25 13.33
C SER A 180 31.77 -13.40 14.08
N TYR A 181 30.78 -14.07 13.44
CA TYR A 181 30.05 -15.14 14.10
C TYR A 181 30.84 -16.47 14.10
N HIS A 182 31.06 -17.00 15.29
CA HIS A 182 31.74 -18.27 15.47
C HIS A 182 31.01 -19.12 16.51
N VAL A 183 30.84 -20.39 16.20
CA VAL A 183 30.31 -21.38 17.14
C VAL A 183 31.48 -22.15 17.75
N PRO A 184 31.82 -21.97 19.04
CA PRO A 184 32.88 -22.76 19.69
C PRO A 184 32.56 -24.26 19.69
N ALA A 185 33.59 -25.11 19.58
CA ALA A 185 33.44 -26.57 19.51
C ALA A 185 32.61 -27.14 20.67
N LYS A 186 32.81 -26.65 21.88
CA LYS A 186 32.05 -27.08 23.08
C LYS A 186 30.58 -26.66 23.01
N LEU A 187 30.29 -25.55 22.36
CA LEU A 187 28.92 -25.11 22.13
C LEU A 187 28.25 -25.92 21.03
N ALA A 188 28.99 -26.29 19.99
CA ALA A 188 28.49 -27.18 18.92
C ALA A 188 28.15 -28.57 19.48
N GLU A 189 29.01 -29.14 20.33
CA GLU A 189 28.74 -30.38 21.09
C GLU A 189 27.43 -30.24 21.89
N LYS A 190 27.27 -29.16 22.63
CA LYS A 190 26.06 -28.89 23.43
C LYS A 190 24.79 -28.76 22.56
N TYR A 191 24.88 -28.11 21.44
CA TYR A 191 23.76 -28.03 20.49
C TYR A 191 23.41 -29.39 19.91
N TYR A 192 24.42 -30.18 19.55
CA TYR A 192 24.21 -31.56 19.08
C TYR A 192 23.52 -32.44 20.12
N GLU A 193 24.04 -32.42 21.37
CA GLU A 193 23.43 -33.15 22.47
C GLU A 193 21.98 -32.73 22.66
N ASN A 194 21.72 -31.42 22.85
CA ASN A 194 20.38 -30.92 23.11
C ASN A 194 19.39 -31.24 22.00
N LYS A 195 19.82 -31.14 20.74
CA LYS A 195 18.97 -31.40 19.57
C LYS A 195 18.56 -32.86 19.47
N ASN A 196 19.48 -33.76 19.83
CA ASN A 196 19.30 -35.20 19.64
C ASN A 196 18.90 -35.97 20.92
N ILE A 197 18.95 -35.31 22.10
CA ILE A 197 18.38 -35.89 23.33
C ILE A 197 16.88 -36.01 23.16
N LYS A 198 16.38 -37.21 23.44
CA LYS A 198 14.95 -37.51 23.50
C LYS A 198 14.62 -38.15 24.86
N ALA A 199 13.51 -37.74 25.44
CA ALA A 199 13.05 -38.30 26.69
C ALA A 199 11.65 -38.92 26.53
N SER A 200 11.35 -39.89 27.38
CA SER A 200 10.00 -40.34 27.65
C SER A 200 9.73 -40.27 29.16
N ALA A 201 8.49 -39.98 29.53
CA ALA A 201 8.12 -39.92 30.93
C ALA A 201 6.66 -40.36 31.13
N ASP A 202 6.40 -40.99 32.27
CA ASP A 202 5.03 -41.16 32.73
C ASP A 202 4.57 -39.88 33.41
N VAL A 203 3.41 -39.39 33.02
CA VAL A 203 2.82 -38.16 33.56
C VAL A 203 1.42 -38.44 34.14
N VAL A 204 1.13 -37.82 35.27
CA VAL A 204 -0.22 -37.67 35.79
C VAL A 204 -0.59 -36.22 35.64
N ALA A 205 -1.58 -35.93 34.80
CA ALA A 205 -1.88 -34.59 34.30
C ALA A 205 -3.31 -34.16 34.71
N LEU A 206 -3.46 -33.03 35.37
CA LEU A 206 -4.73 -32.41 35.71
C LEU A 206 -4.95 -31.14 34.92
N ARG A 207 -5.83 -31.20 33.92
CA ARG A 207 -6.15 -30.05 33.04
C ARG A 207 -6.86 -28.95 33.78
N TYR A 208 -6.55 -27.70 33.54
CA TYR A 208 -7.22 -26.55 34.15
C TYR A 208 -8.68 -26.41 33.72
N THR A 209 -9.11 -27.03 32.63
CA THR A 209 -10.52 -27.12 32.24
C THR A 209 -11.42 -27.90 33.21
N THR A 210 -10.82 -28.74 34.07
CA THR A 210 -11.54 -29.43 35.14
C THR A 210 -11.91 -28.51 36.32
N ILE A 211 -11.31 -27.30 36.37
CA ILE A 211 -11.56 -26.30 37.41
C ILE A 211 -12.42 -25.19 36.79
N PRO A 212 -13.72 -25.06 37.20
CA PRO A 212 -14.59 -24.03 36.65
C PRO A 212 -14.08 -22.61 36.92
N ASP A 213 -14.19 -21.72 35.95
CA ASP A 213 -13.76 -20.33 36.07
C ASP A 213 -14.45 -19.61 37.23
N SER A 214 -15.70 -19.93 37.45
CA SER A 214 -16.51 -19.36 38.54
C SER A 214 -15.99 -19.65 39.95
N THR A 215 -15.12 -20.65 40.09
CA THR A 215 -14.50 -21.00 41.39
C THR A 215 -13.20 -20.27 41.67
N VAL A 216 -12.69 -19.49 40.67
CA VAL A 216 -11.41 -18.81 40.77
C VAL A 216 -11.65 -17.30 40.80
N VAL A 217 -11.22 -16.66 41.89
CA VAL A 217 -11.30 -15.20 42.01
C VAL A 217 -9.94 -14.59 41.72
N VAL A 218 -9.86 -13.78 40.66
CA VAL A 218 -8.72 -12.96 40.38
C VAL A 218 -8.86 -11.64 41.13
N THR A 219 -7.89 -11.30 41.97
CA THR A 219 -7.88 -10.08 42.78
C THR A 219 -6.89 -9.04 42.23
N ASP A 220 -7.03 -7.78 42.65
CA ASP A 220 -6.08 -6.71 42.29
C ASP A 220 -4.65 -7.04 42.73
N LYS A 221 -4.50 -7.81 43.80
CA LYS A 221 -3.18 -8.29 44.24
C LYS A 221 -2.58 -9.27 43.24
N ASP A 222 -3.40 -10.14 42.64
CA ASP A 222 -2.94 -11.09 41.61
C ASP A 222 -2.55 -10.35 40.31
N ASN A 223 -3.35 -9.36 39.93
CA ASN A 223 -3.07 -8.50 38.78
C ASN A 223 -1.75 -7.77 38.95
N LYS A 224 -1.53 -7.19 40.17
CA LYS A 224 -0.30 -6.47 40.48
C LYS A 224 0.92 -7.40 40.52
N ALA A 225 0.81 -8.57 41.15
CA ALA A 225 1.90 -9.53 41.20
C ALA A 225 2.30 -10.01 39.79
N PHE A 226 1.32 -10.32 38.93
CA PHE A 226 1.58 -10.71 37.57
C PHE A 226 2.25 -9.58 36.75
N TYR A 227 1.79 -8.34 36.92
CA TYR A 227 2.38 -7.17 36.30
C TYR A 227 3.84 -6.98 36.71
N ASP A 228 4.13 -7.00 38.01
CA ASP A 228 5.47 -6.77 38.52
C ASP A 228 6.45 -7.88 38.06
N GLU A 229 6.02 -9.14 37.99
CA GLU A 229 6.82 -10.27 37.50
C GLU A 229 7.11 -10.18 35.99
N ASN A 230 6.17 -9.60 35.19
CA ASN A 230 6.24 -9.60 33.75
C ASN A 230 6.40 -8.21 33.14
N LYS A 231 6.76 -7.20 33.94
CA LYS A 231 6.76 -5.79 33.52
C LYS A 231 7.55 -5.54 32.24
N TYR A 232 8.69 -6.22 32.04
CA TYR A 232 9.51 -6.13 30.83
C TYR A 232 8.77 -6.52 29.54
N ARG A 233 7.67 -7.25 29.63
CA ARG A 233 6.82 -7.67 28.47
C ARG A 233 5.82 -6.60 28.07
N PHE A 234 5.62 -5.58 28.87
CA PHE A 234 4.59 -4.56 28.72
C PHE A 234 5.16 -3.19 28.34
N GLU A 235 6.38 -3.18 27.85
CA GLU A 235 6.97 -1.99 27.22
C GLU A 235 6.19 -1.68 25.92
N THR A 236 5.84 -0.42 25.73
CA THR A 236 5.02 0.04 24.63
C THR A 236 5.32 1.49 24.28
N ASP A 237 5.18 1.82 23.01
CA ASP A 237 5.11 3.21 22.58
C ASP A 237 3.82 3.88 23.08
N GLU A 238 3.76 5.21 23.02
CA GLU A 238 2.53 5.93 23.31
C GLU A 238 1.39 5.47 22.40
N ARG A 239 0.25 5.12 22.99
CA ARG A 239 -0.96 4.68 22.29
C ARG A 239 -2.18 5.37 22.82
N ARG A 240 -3.15 5.61 21.93
CA ARG A 240 -4.43 6.20 22.29
C ARG A 240 -5.56 5.43 21.59
N ASP A 241 -6.68 5.29 22.28
CA ASP A 241 -7.90 4.68 21.71
C ASP A 241 -8.95 5.76 21.58
N ILE A 242 -9.72 5.72 20.50
CA ILE A 242 -10.88 6.58 20.29
C ILE A 242 -12.13 5.77 19.97
N GLU A 243 -13.28 6.32 20.38
CA GLU A 243 -14.58 5.99 19.84
C GLU A 243 -15.05 7.15 18.98
N TYR A 244 -15.74 6.88 17.89
CA TYR A 244 -16.20 7.93 16.99
C TYR A 244 -17.52 7.60 16.31
N VAL A 245 -18.22 8.64 15.89
CA VAL A 245 -19.43 8.58 15.06
C VAL A 245 -19.21 9.33 13.78
N VAL A 246 -19.88 8.88 12.72
CA VAL A 246 -19.77 9.44 11.37
C VAL A 246 -21.15 9.94 10.92
N PHE A 247 -21.19 11.16 10.40
CA PHE A 247 -22.31 11.77 9.73
C PHE A 247 -21.98 11.83 8.24
N ASP A 248 -22.48 10.85 7.48
CA ASP A 248 -22.22 10.72 6.05
C ASP A 248 -22.86 11.87 5.26
N ILE A 249 -22.12 12.55 4.41
CA ILE A 249 -22.64 13.59 3.50
C ILE A 249 -23.12 12.89 2.22
N LYS A 250 -24.36 12.37 2.26
CA LYS A 250 -25.01 11.72 1.12
C LYS A 250 -26.00 12.66 0.45
N PRO A 251 -26.14 12.59 -0.89
CA PRO A 251 -27.15 13.36 -1.59
C PRO A 251 -28.55 13.10 -1.03
N SER A 252 -29.30 14.16 -0.77
CA SER A 252 -30.70 14.09 -0.33
C SER A 252 -31.64 13.75 -1.50
N ALA A 253 -32.91 13.43 -1.17
CA ALA A 253 -33.94 13.25 -2.21
C ALA A 253 -34.11 14.50 -3.07
N ILE A 254 -33.90 15.69 -2.49
CA ILE A 254 -33.99 16.95 -3.23
C ILE A 254 -32.82 17.09 -4.21
N ASP A 255 -31.60 16.72 -3.79
CA ASP A 255 -30.42 16.74 -4.67
C ASP A 255 -30.61 15.79 -5.87
N LYS A 256 -31.15 14.62 -5.63
CA LYS A 256 -31.51 13.67 -6.69
C LYS A 256 -32.55 14.24 -7.67
N GLU A 257 -33.58 14.92 -7.15
CA GLU A 257 -34.59 15.55 -7.98
C GLU A 257 -34.05 16.76 -8.77
N GLU A 258 -33.18 17.57 -8.17
CA GLU A 258 -32.52 18.70 -8.84
C GLU A 258 -31.60 18.20 -9.96
N ALA A 259 -30.80 17.16 -9.75
CA ALA A 259 -29.98 16.53 -10.78
C ALA A 259 -30.85 15.92 -11.91
N TYR A 260 -31.96 15.27 -11.57
CA TYR A 260 -32.92 14.78 -12.56
C TYR A 260 -33.48 15.89 -13.45
N LYS A 261 -33.93 16.99 -12.85
CA LYS A 261 -34.49 18.15 -13.56
C LYS A 261 -33.41 18.79 -14.45
N ALA A 262 -32.20 18.96 -13.96
CA ALA A 262 -31.11 19.51 -14.75
C ALA A 262 -30.86 18.74 -16.04
N VAL A 263 -30.88 17.41 -15.97
CA VAL A 263 -30.72 16.54 -17.14
C VAL A 263 -31.96 16.58 -18.03
N LEU A 264 -33.16 16.61 -17.47
CA LEU A 264 -34.42 16.67 -18.19
C LEU A 264 -34.55 17.97 -19.01
N ASP A 265 -34.19 19.11 -18.42
CA ASP A 265 -34.24 20.44 -19.05
C ASP A 265 -33.30 20.52 -20.26
N MET A 266 -32.17 19.83 -20.25
CA MET A 266 -31.23 19.76 -21.36
C MET A 266 -31.65 18.82 -22.49
N LYS A 267 -32.67 17.96 -22.31
CA LYS A 267 -33.04 16.92 -23.26
C LYS A 267 -33.41 17.45 -24.64
N ALA A 268 -34.17 18.54 -24.70
CA ALA A 268 -34.60 19.15 -25.96
C ALA A 268 -33.41 19.71 -26.77
N ASP A 269 -32.53 20.46 -26.11
CA ASP A 269 -31.35 21.05 -26.73
C ASP A 269 -30.34 19.98 -27.14
N PHE A 270 -30.18 18.92 -26.31
CA PHE A 270 -29.36 17.77 -26.65
C PHE A 270 -29.88 17.00 -27.88
N ALA A 271 -31.18 16.93 -28.07
CA ALA A 271 -31.76 16.33 -29.23
C ALA A 271 -31.59 17.19 -30.51
N ALA A 272 -31.61 18.52 -30.35
CA ALA A 272 -31.58 19.47 -31.44
C ALA A 272 -30.18 19.88 -31.91
N THR A 273 -29.14 19.69 -31.08
CA THR A 273 -27.79 20.14 -31.41
C THR A 273 -27.17 19.41 -32.59
N ASP A 274 -26.55 20.15 -33.52
CA ASP A 274 -25.78 19.59 -34.64
C ASP A 274 -24.39 19.13 -34.20
N ASN A 275 -23.80 19.75 -33.15
CA ASN A 275 -22.49 19.40 -32.64
C ASN A 275 -22.61 18.74 -31.24
N VAL A 276 -22.94 17.46 -31.26
CA VAL A 276 -23.15 16.67 -30.03
C VAL A 276 -21.90 16.54 -29.19
N VAL A 277 -20.71 16.50 -29.78
CA VAL A 277 -19.43 16.39 -29.10
C VAL A 277 -19.16 17.64 -28.25
N SER A 278 -19.32 18.82 -28.87
CA SER A 278 -19.15 20.11 -28.14
C SER A 278 -20.20 20.27 -27.05
N PHE A 279 -21.44 19.84 -27.33
CA PHE A 279 -22.53 19.93 -26.36
C PHE A 279 -22.26 19.10 -25.12
N VAL A 280 -21.87 17.83 -25.29
CA VAL A 280 -21.51 16.94 -24.15
C VAL A 280 -20.33 17.51 -23.39
N ASN A 281 -19.26 17.91 -24.08
CA ASN A 281 -18.05 18.43 -23.41
C ASN A 281 -18.28 19.72 -22.63
N SER A 282 -19.36 20.47 -22.95
CA SER A 282 -19.68 21.74 -22.26
C SER A 282 -20.74 21.59 -21.17
N ASN A 283 -21.58 20.55 -21.20
CA ASN A 283 -22.75 20.42 -20.34
C ASN A 283 -22.79 19.11 -19.52
N SER A 284 -21.79 18.25 -19.65
CA SER A 284 -21.73 16.96 -18.97
C SER A 284 -20.54 16.90 -18.04
N ASP A 285 -20.69 16.24 -16.90
CA ASP A 285 -19.59 15.95 -15.97
C ASP A 285 -18.60 14.93 -16.53
N LYS A 286 -19.03 14.14 -17.51
CA LYS A 286 -18.17 13.22 -18.27
C LYS A 286 -17.97 13.74 -19.70
N ARG A 287 -16.73 13.70 -20.18
CA ARG A 287 -16.42 14.08 -21.56
C ARG A 287 -16.99 13.07 -22.55
N TYR A 288 -17.25 13.54 -23.77
CA TYR A 288 -17.66 12.68 -24.87
C TYR A 288 -16.62 11.58 -25.13
N ASP A 289 -17.12 10.35 -25.19
CA ASP A 289 -16.35 9.17 -25.60
C ASP A 289 -16.87 8.69 -26.97
N SER A 290 -15.95 8.53 -27.92
CA SER A 290 -16.24 8.07 -29.27
C SER A 290 -16.17 6.56 -29.45
N THR A 291 -15.99 5.81 -28.39
CA THR A 291 -15.85 4.35 -28.40
C THR A 291 -17.11 3.65 -28.88
N TRP A 292 -16.95 2.65 -29.72
CA TRP A 292 -18.05 1.78 -30.15
C TRP A 292 -18.38 0.77 -29.03
N MET A 293 -19.63 0.74 -28.62
CA MET A 293 -20.15 -0.11 -27.57
C MET A 293 -20.94 -1.27 -28.14
N GLY A 294 -20.65 -2.46 -27.73
CA GLY A 294 -21.50 -3.61 -27.97
C GLY A 294 -22.66 -3.66 -26.95
N ARG A 295 -23.57 -4.61 -27.13
CA ARG A 295 -24.76 -4.76 -26.27
C ARG A 295 -24.41 -4.88 -24.77
N LYS A 296 -23.30 -5.50 -24.43
CA LYS A 296 -22.85 -5.71 -23.04
C LYS A 296 -22.23 -4.44 -22.39
N ASP A 297 -21.81 -3.49 -23.20
CA ASP A 297 -21.11 -2.28 -22.78
C ASP A 297 -22.09 -1.11 -22.54
N VAL A 298 -23.30 -1.24 -23.04
CA VAL A 298 -24.37 -0.25 -22.87
C VAL A 298 -25.08 -0.49 -21.53
N PRO A 299 -25.40 0.58 -20.74
CA PRO A 299 -26.14 0.43 -19.51
C PRO A 299 -27.43 -0.38 -19.70
N GLN A 300 -27.66 -1.35 -18.80
CA GLN A 300 -28.78 -2.29 -18.88
C GLN A 300 -30.14 -1.60 -19.00
N GLN A 301 -30.29 -0.43 -18.38
CA GLN A 301 -31.53 0.35 -18.38
C GLN A 301 -31.95 0.83 -19.77
N ILE A 302 -30.98 1.01 -20.68
CA ILE A 302 -31.23 1.55 -22.02
C ILE A 302 -30.85 0.56 -23.14
N GLU A 303 -30.28 -0.58 -22.83
CA GLU A 303 -29.79 -1.57 -23.80
C GLU A 303 -30.87 -1.94 -24.85
N ALA A 304 -32.05 -2.33 -24.39
CA ALA A 304 -33.14 -2.68 -25.25
C ALA A 304 -33.60 -1.50 -26.15
N MET A 305 -33.61 -0.28 -25.59
CA MET A 305 -33.98 0.93 -26.32
C MET A 305 -32.96 1.30 -27.41
N VAL A 306 -31.70 0.94 -27.23
CA VAL A 306 -30.62 1.21 -28.17
C VAL A 306 -30.62 0.21 -29.31
N PHE A 307 -30.78 -1.09 -29.02
CA PHE A 307 -30.57 -2.16 -30.00
C PHE A 307 -31.85 -2.77 -30.58
N ASP A 308 -33.04 -2.34 -30.12
CA ASP A 308 -34.30 -2.87 -30.60
C ASP A 308 -34.73 -2.23 -31.93
N ALA A 309 -35.64 -2.89 -32.64
CA ALA A 309 -36.14 -2.44 -33.92
C ALA A 309 -36.79 -1.05 -33.83
N GLY A 310 -36.28 -0.10 -34.62
CA GLY A 310 -36.78 1.28 -34.68
C GLY A 310 -35.84 2.34 -34.07
N SER A 311 -34.76 1.95 -33.42
CA SER A 311 -33.75 2.90 -32.97
C SER A 311 -32.99 3.48 -34.17
N ALA A 312 -32.87 4.80 -34.23
CA ALA A 312 -32.22 5.53 -35.30
C ALA A 312 -31.18 6.53 -34.75
N ASN A 313 -30.24 6.89 -35.61
CA ASN A 313 -29.30 7.97 -35.31
C ASN A 313 -30.06 9.24 -34.95
N GLY A 314 -29.63 9.92 -33.92
CA GLY A 314 -30.28 11.10 -33.33
C GLY A 314 -31.32 10.80 -32.24
N THR A 315 -31.73 9.54 -32.01
CA THR A 315 -32.64 9.18 -30.92
C THR A 315 -32.01 9.51 -29.55
N VAL A 316 -32.76 10.25 -28.71
CA VAL A 316 -32.37 10.56 -27.33
C VAL A 316 -33.17 9.70 -26.37
N ILE A 317 -32.44 8.95 -25.55
CA ILE A 317 -32.95 8.02 -24.53
C ILE A 317 -32.68 8.58 -23.14
N GLY A 318 -33.63 8.44 -22.25
CA GLY A 318 -33.53 8.87 -20.85
C GLY A 318 -34.44 10.06 -20.51
N PRO A 319 -34.35 10.66 -19.33
CA PRO A 319 -33.31 10.41 -18.29
C PRO A 319 -33.32 8.98 -17.71
N TYR A 320 -32.14 8.44 -17.40
CA TYR A 320 -31.95 7.18 -16.70
C TYR A 320 -30.86 7.30 -15.63
N GLU A 321 -31.01 6.59 -14.53
CA GLU A 321 -30.04 6.61 -13.42
C GLU A 321 -29.01 5.48 -13.58
N THR A 322 -27.73 5.77 -13.50
CA THR A 322 -26.65 4.79 -13.38
C THR A 322 -25.64 5.26 -12.36
N ASP A 323 -25.19 4.35 -11.52
CA ASP A 323 -24.23 4.57 -10.46
C ASP A 323 -24.52 5.82 -9.63
N ASN A 324 -24.24 6.88 -9.68
CA ASN A 324 -24.57 8.07 -8.89
C ASN A 324 -24.85 9.27 -9.81
N ALA A 325 -25.43 9.03 -11.01
CA ALA A 325 -25.67 10.08 -11.98
C ALA A 325 -26.99 9.89 -12.71
N TRP A 326 -27.63 10.99 -13.10
CA TRP A 326 -28.68 11.02 -14.11
C TRP A 326 -28.07 11.23 -15.49
N ASN A 327 -28.55 10.48 -16.47
CA ASN A 327 -27.96 10.44 -17.79
C ASN A 327 -29.01 10.59 -18.90
N LEU A 328 -28.58 11.20 -20.03
CA LEU A 328 -29.21 11.08 -21.33
C LEU A 328 -28.23 10.40 -22.29
N ALA A 329 -28.71 9.53 -23.14
CA ALA A 329 -27.93 8.97 -24.24
C ALA A 329 -28.52 9.37 -25.57
N ARG A 330 -27.72 9.85 -26.53
CA ARG A 330 -28.12 10.09 -27.90
C ARG A 330 -27.35 9.12 -28.79
N ILE A 331 -28.07 8.39 -29.65
CA ILE A 331 -27.49 7.51 -30.65
C ILE A 331 -26.80 8.40 -31.70
N VAL A 332 -25.48 8.37 -31.74
CA VAL A 332 -24.68 9.07 -32.74
C VAL A 332 -24.60 8.23 -34.02
N ASP A 333 -24.31 6.93 -33.83
CA ASP A 333 -24.24 6.00 -34.93
C ASP A 333 -24.52 4.57 -34.43
N LEU A 334 -25.19 3.77 -35.27
CA LEU A 334 -25.54 2.37 -35.01
C LEU A 334 -25.28 1.55 -36.25
N GLN A 335 -24.33 0.64 -36.19
CA GLN A 335 -23.97 -0.19 -37.34
C GLN A 335 -23.40 -1.55 -36.91
N PRO A 336 -23.47 -2.56 -37.80
CA PRO A 336 -22.79 -3.83 -37.54
C PRO A 336 -21.29 -3.65 -37.72
N ARG A 337 -20.52 -4.02 -36.68
CA ARG A 337 -19.04 -3.95 -36.64
C ARG A 337 -18.45 -5.24 -36.07
N SER A 338 -17.31 -5.64 -36.59
CA SER A 338 -16.57 -6.78 -36.07
C SER A 338 -15.87 -6.38 -34.75
N ASP A 339 -15.87 -7.28 -33.75
CA ASP A 339 -15.18 -7.03 -32.46
C ASP A 339 -13.66 -7.06 -32.60
N SER A 340 -13.17 -7.94 -33.46
CA SER A 340 -11.75 -8.09 -33.72
C SER A 340 -11.47 -8.11 -35.21
N LEU A 341 -10.38 -7.50 -35.58
CA LEU A 341 -9.88 -7.33 -36.92
C LEU A 341 -8.50 -7.95 -37.03
N LYS A 342 -8.14 -8.45 -38.19
CA LYS A 342 -6.78 -8.90 -38.47
C LYS A 342 -6.31 -8.28 -39.78
N ALA A 343 -5.09 -7.74 -39.78
CA ALA A 343 -4.50 -7.10 -40.95
C ALA A 343 -2.99 -7.27 -40.97
N SER A 344 -2.43 -7.21 -42.15
CA SER A 344 -1.00 -6.98 -42.35
C SER A 344 -0.78 -5.61 -42.93
N HIS A 345 0.32 -4.93 -42.58
CA HIS A 345 0.64 -3.63 -43.12
C HIS A 345 2.13 -3.46 -43.46
N ILE A 346 2.39 -2.48 -44.35
CA ILE A 346 3.72 -1.94 -44.61
C ILE A 346 3.65 -0.45 -44.35
N LEU A 347 4.40 0.04 -43.36
CA LEU A 347 4.45 1.46 -43.04
C LEU A 347 5.58 2.14 -43.80
N ILE A 348 5.26 3.15 -44.59
CA ILE A 348 6.22 4.02 -45.25
C ILE A 348 6.18 5.38 -44.57
N GLY A 349 7.18 5.64 -43.73
CA GLY A 349 7.31 6.90 -43.00
C GLY A 349 7.84 8.03 -43.89
N HIS A 350 7.68 9.26 -43.44
CA HIS A 350 8.26 10.47 -44.04
C HIS A 350 8.71 11.45 -42.97
N LYS A 351 9.50 12.47 -43.33
CA LYS A 351 10.12 13.44 -42.41
C LYS A 351 9.14 14.12 -41.45
N GLU A 352 7.89 14.32 -41.89
CA GLU A 352 6.85 15.02 -41.14
C GLU A 352 5.98 14.06 -40.31
N ALA A 353 6.19 12.75 -40.42
CA ALA A 353 5.40 11.77 -39.71
C ALA A 353 5.83 11.67 -38.24
N MET A 354 4.86 11.39 -37.37
CA MET A 354 5.08 11.26 -35.94
C MET A 354 6.05 10.10 -35.64
N ARG A 355 7.09 10.36 -34.85
CA ARG A 355 8.13 9.38 -34.45
C ARG A 355 8.93 8.78 -35.62
N SER A 356 8.92 9.42 -36.79
CA SER A 356 9.67 8.95 -37.96
C SER A 356 11.11 9.40 -37.91
N GLN A 357 12.03 8.51 -38.26
CA GLN A 357 13.44 8.80 -38.53
C GLN A 357 13.73 8.76 -40.06
N ASP A 358 12.69 8.67 -40.90
CA ASP A 358 12.79 8.54 -42.33
C ASP A 358 13.22 9.84 -42.98
N THR A 359 13.96 9.72 -44.10
CA THR A 359 14.48 10.85 -44.87
C THR A 359 13.62 11.24 -46.05
N LEU A 360 12.60 10.45 -46.40
CA LEU A 360 11.68 10.67 -47.51
C LEU A 360 10.86 11.93 -47.33
N SER A 361 10.54 12.66 -48.40
CA SER A 361 9.47 13.63 -48.39
C SER A 361 8.11 12.92 -48.37
N LYS A 362 7.05 13.65 -48.03
CA LYS A 362 5.68 13.10 -48.04
C LYS A 362 5.31 12.53 -49.41
N GLU A 363 5.59 13.26 -50.50
CA GLU A 363 5.34 12.85 -51.88
C GLU A 363 6.19 11.63 -52.28
N GLN A 364 7.43 11.54 -51.80
CA GLN A 364 8.27 10.38 -52.08
C GLN A 364 7.75 9.11 -51.37
N ALA A 365 7.29 9.26 -50.14
CA ALA A 365 6.71 8.15 -49.37
C ALA A 365 5.40 7.66 -50.01
N GLU A 366 4.54 8.59 -50.46
CA GLU A 366 3.30 8.27 -51.19
C GLU A 366 3.60 7.52 -52.50
N ALA A 367 4.52 8.03 -53.31
CA ALA A 367 4.92 7.40 -54.56
C ALA A 367 5.52 6.00 -54.38
N LEU A 368 6.31 5.81 -53.28
CA LEU A 368 6.85 4.50 -52.91
C LEU A 368 5.74 3.55 -52.48
N ALA A 369 4.79 3.99 -51.65
CA ALA A 369 3.66 3.20 -51.21
C ALA A 369 2.79 2.77 -52.42
N ASP A 370 2.50 3.70 -53.35
CA ASP A 370 1.78 3.40 -54.58
C ASP A 370 2.51 2.37 -55.45
N SER A 371 3.83 2.52 -55.61
CA SER A 371 4.65 1.58 -56.35
C SER A 371 4.58 0.17 -55.78
N LEU A 372 4.75 0.04 -54.44
CA LEU A 372 4.68 -1.24 -53.73
C LEU A 372 3.29 -1.87 -53.84
N LEU A 373 2.23 -1.08 -53.65
CA LEU A 373 0.87 -1.57 -53.81
C LEU A 373 0.61 -2.07 -55.23
N ASN A 374 1.13 -1.38 -56.27
CA ASN A 374 1.02 -1.81 -57.66
C ASN A 374 1.78 -3.13 -57.90
N VAL A 375 2.94 -3.33 -57.30
CA VAL A 375 3.68 -4.61 -57.35
C VAL A 375 2.86 -5.74 -56.72
N LEU A 376 2.27 -5.51 -55.56
CA LEU A 376 1.41 -6.46 -54.88
C LEU A 376 0.18 -6.82 -55.72
N LYS A 377 -0.52 -5.84 -56.28
CA LYS A 377 -1.71 -6.03 -57.12
C LYS A 377 -1.40 -6.78 -58.42
N LYS A 378 -0.22 -6.65 -59.01
CA LYS A 378 0.20 -7.38 -60.21
C LYS A 378 0.58 -8.84 -59.92
N ASN A 379 0.85 -9.19 -58.68
CA ASN A 379 1.29 -10.53 -58.29
C ASN A 379 0.33 -11.16 -57.22
N PRO A 380 -0.98 -11.25 -57.48
CA PRO A 380 -1.96 -11.63 -56.44
C PRO A 380 -1.84 -13.09 -55.97
N LYS A 381 -1.10 -13.94 -56.69
CA LYS A 381 -0.88 -15.35 -56.37
C LYS A 381 0.39 -15.58 -55.50
N ASN A 382 1.23 -14.58 -55.31
CA ASN A 382 2.41 -14.70 -54.46
C ASN A 382 2.04 -14.25 -53.04
N GLU A 383 1.73 -15.21 -52.18
CA GLU A 383 1.32 -14.94 -50.80
C GLU A 383 2.46 -14.44 -49.94
N GLU A 384 3.72 -14.82 -50.24
CA GLU A 384 4.92 -14.44 -49.48
C GLU A 384 5.40 -13.02 -49.78
N LEU A 385 5.05 -12.48 -50.98
CA LEU A 385 5.52 -11.20 -51.47
C LEU A 385 5.19 -10.03 -50.53
N PHE A 386 4.02 -10.07 -49.87
CA PHE A 386 3.66 -9.02 -48.91
C PHE A 386 4.62 -9.00 -47.70
N GLY A 387 4.95 -10.17 -47.17
CA GLY A 387 5.89 -10.34 -46.05
C GLY A 387 7.31 -9.92 -46.44
N GLU A 388 7.77 -10.28 -47.64
CA GLU A 388 9.09 -9.88 -48.17
C GLU A 388 9.20 -8.36 -48.29
N LEU A 389 8.20 -7.69 -48.84
CA LEU A 389 8.16 -6.24 -48.96
C LEU A 389 8.03 -5.55 -47.57
N ALA A 390 7.29 -6.13 -46.66
CA ALA A 390 7.20 -5.63 -45.29
C ALA A 390 8.57 -5.68 -44.59
N GLY A 391 9.24 -6.82 -44.68
CA GLY A 391 10.61 -6.99 -44.14
C GLY A 391 11.62 -6.03 -44.74
N GLN A 392 11.45 -5.66 -46.02
CA GLN A 392 12.38 -4.77 -46.70
C GLN A 392 12.06 -3.28 -46.48
N PHE A 393 10.80 -2.87 -46.56
CA PHE A 393 10.39 -1.47 -46.64
C PHE A 393 9.64 -0.93 -45.44
N SER A 394 9.08 -1.80 -44.56
CA SER A 394 8.27 -1.30 -43.43
C SER A 394 9.13 -0.58 -42.38
N GLY A 395 8.66 0.59 -42.00
CA GLY A 395 9.19 1.37 -40.86
C GLY A 395 8.60 0.96 -39.51
N ASP A 396 7.67 -0.02 -39.47
CA ASP A 396 7.08 -0.49 -38.20
C ASP A 396 7.90 -1.64 -37.59
N PRO A 397 8.67 -1.39 -36.51
CA PRO A 397 9.49 -2.44 -35.91
C PRO A 397 8.66 -3.56 -35.24
N GLY A 398 7.38 -3.32 -34.93
CA GLY A 398 6.53 -4.28 -34.26
C GLY A 398 6.06 -5.42 -35.16
N SER A 399 5.87 -5.15 -36.45
CA SER A 399 5.36 -6.11 -37.43
C SER A 399 6.31 -6.44 -38.57
N LYS A 400 7.35 -5.64 -38.79
CA LYS A 400 8.33 -5.80 -39.88
C LYS A 400 8.88 -7.22 -39.98
N GLU A 401 9.42 -7.75 -38.89
CA GLU A 401 10.03 -9.08 -38.82
C GLU A 401 8.98 -10.23 -38.89
N LYS A 402 7.69 -9.90 -38.76
CA LYS A 402 6.55 -10.82 -38.88
C LYS A 402 5.88 -10.72 -40.26
N GLY A 403 6.55 -10.16 -41.26
CA GLY A 403 5.98 -9.98 -42.58
C GLY A 403 4.85 -8.95 -42.62
N GLY A 404 4.83 -8.01 -41.69
CA GLY A 404 3.80 -6.98 -41.55
C GLY A 404 2.55 -7.43 -40.83
N ASP A 405 2.48 -8.67 -40.30
CA ASP A 405 1.28 -9.17 -39.58
C ASP A 405 1.15 -8.48 -38.21
N LEU A 406 -0.01 -7.86 -38.00
CA LEU A 406 -0.38 -7.16 -36.78
C LEU A 406 -1.11 -8.06 -35.77
N ASP A 407 -1.33 -9.33 -36.16
CA ASP A 407 -2.19 -10.25 -35.42
C ASP A 407 -3.62 -9.71 -35.23
N TRP A 408 -4.38 -10.34 -34.32
CA TRP A 408 -5.73 -9.87 -33.98
C TRP A 408 -5.69 -8.64 -33.10
N PHE A 409 -6.42 -7.59 -33.47
CA PHE A 409 -6.61 -6.38 -32.67
C PHE A 409 -8.10 -6.03 -32.57
N THR A 410 -8.46 -5.40 -31.45
CA THR A 410 -9.84 -4.98 -31.19
C THR A 410 -10.19 -3.73 -32.01
N ASP A 411 -11.44 -3.61 -32.43
CA ASP A 411 -12.00 -2.42 -33.08
C ASP A 411 -11.70 -1.14 -32.28
N GLY A 412 -11.09 -0.15 -32.90
CA GLY A 412 -10.74 1.14 -32.33
C GLY A 412 -9.33 1.20 -31.65
N VAL A 413 -8.58 0.12 -31.62
CA VAL A 413 -7.19 0.12 -31.09
C VAL A 413 -6.23 0.83 -32.05
N MET A 414 -6.41 0.64 -33.36
CA MET A 414 -5.60 1.32 -34.36
C MET A 414 -6.11 2.74 -34.61
N VAL A 415 -5.21 3.62 -35.10
CA VAL A 415 -5.61 4.99 -35.49
C VAL A 415 -6.79 4.95 -36.48
N ALA A 416 -7.70 5.91 -36.31
CA ALA A 416 -9.02 5.86 -37.00
C ALA A 416 -8.96 5.58 -38.50
N PRO A 417 -8.11 6.23 -39.34
CA PRO A 417 -8.06 5.94 -40.77
C PRO A 417 -7.67 4.49 -41.07
N PHE A 418 -6.74 3.92 -40.31
CA PHE A 418 -6.32 2.54 -40.46
C PHE A 418 -7.43 1.56 -40.03
N ASN A 419 -7.99 1.78 -38.84
CA ASN A 419 -9.08 0.96 -38.31
C ASN A 419 -10.29 0.94 -39.22
N ASP A 420 -10.70 2.10 -39.74
CA ASP A 420 -11.85 2.25 -40.61
C ASP A 420 -11.62 1.58 -41.98
N PHE A 421 -10.39 1.64 -42.49
CA PHE A 421 -10.07 0.90 -43.71
C PHE A 421 -10.24 -0.61 -43.52
N VAL A 422 -9.68 -1.16 -42.44
CA VAL A 422 -9.80 -2.60 -42.13
C VAL A 422 -11.26 -2.97 -41.88
N MET A 423 -11.99 -2.15 -41.12
CA MET A 423 -13.40 -2.40 -40.78
C MET A 423 -14.29 -2.44 -42.00
N ASN A 424 -14.16 -1.46 -42.89
CA ASN A 424 -15.13 -1.23 -43.99
C ASN A 424 -14.84 -2.03 -45.28
N ASN A 425 -13.65 -2.65 -45.37
CA ASN A 425 -13.30 -3.39 -46.60
C ASN A 425 -13.34 -4.92 -46.38
N PRO A 426 -13.73 -5.73 -47.36
CA PRO A 426 -13.74 -7.19 -47.27
C PRO A 426 -12.34 -7.78 -47.02
N VAL A 427 -12.31 -8.98 -46.44
CA VAL A 427 -11.09 -9.79 -46.33
C VAL A 427 -10.44 -9.96 -47.69
N GLY A 428 -9.12 -9.81 -47.78
CA GLY A 428 -8.33 -9.84 -49.00
C GLY A 428 -8.15 -8.47 -49.67
N THR A 429 -8.86 -7.41 -49.27
CA THR A 429 -8.67 -6.06 -49.79
C THR A 429 -7.31 -5.49 -49.41
N MET A 430 -6.66 -4.87 -50.39
CA MET A 430 -5.40 -4.11 -50.17
C MET A 430 -5.58 -2.65 -50.61
N GLY A 431 -5.08 -1.72 -49.81
CA GLY A 431 -5.12 -0.29 -50.13
C GLY A 431 -4.12 0.50 -49.35
N ILE A 432 -4.00 1.80 -49.64
CA ILE A 432 -3.14 2.74 -48.96
C ILE A 432 -4.00 3.66 -48.09
N VAL A 433 -3.52 3.89 -46.84
CA VAL A 433 -4.16 4.83 -45.93
C VAL A 433 -3.07 5.73 -45.34
N GLU A 434 -3.31 7.03 -45.39
CA GLU A 434 -2.45 8.01 -44.69
C GLU A 434 -2.87 8.12 -43.22
N THR A 435 -1.89 8.13 -42.36
CA THR A 435 -2.05 8.38 -40.91
C THR A 435 -1.00 9.35 -40.42
N VAL A 436 -1.04 9.70 -39.11
CA VAL A 436 0.00 10.53 -38.48
C VAL A 436 1.40 9.88 -38.50
N PHE A 437 1.50 8.58 -38.78
CA PHE A 437 2.77 7.84 -38.83
C PHE A 437 3.33 7.72 -40.25
N GLY A 438 2.58 8.07 -41.27
CA GLY A 438 2.95 7.94 -42.68
C GLY A 438 1.89 7.19 -43.50
N TYR A 439 2.32 6.60 -44.60
CA TYR A 439 1.46 5.83 -45.51
C TYR A 439 1.52 4.35 -45.18
N HIS A 440 0.35 3.76 -44.91
CA HIS A 440 0.23 2.33 -44.63
C HIS A 440 -0.36 1.63 -45.87
N ILE A 441 0.37 0.66 -46.40
CA ILE A 441 -0.18 -0.32 -47.34
C ILE A 441 -0.79 -1.41 -46.46
N ILE A 442 -2.12 -1.53 -46.48
CA ILE A 442 -2.88 -2.43 -45.59
C ILE A 442 -3.45 -3.58 -46.43
N LYS A 443 -3.34 -4.80 -45.90
CA LYS A 443 -4.04 -6.00 -46.38
C LYS A 443 -4.96 -6.50 -45.28
N VAL A 444 -6.27 -6.51 -45.50
CA VAL A 444 -7.26 -7.09 -44.57
C VAL A 444 -7.13 -8.61 -44.64
N THR A 445 -6.74 -9.26 -43.56
CA THR A 445 -6.47 -10.70 -43.51
C THR A 445 -7.62 -11.50 -42.91
N ASP A 446 -8.30 -10.98 -41.88
CA ASP A 446 -9.47 -11.65 -41.28
C ASP A 446 -10.31 -10.65 -40.46
N LYS A 447 -11.54 -11.04 -40.08
CA LYS A 447 -12.45 -10.32 -39.18
C LYS A 447 -13.43 -11.27 -38.50
N THR A 448 -13.81 -10.97 -37.27
CA THR A 448 -14.92 -11.64 -36.59
C THR A 448 -16.26 -11.29 -37.25
N ALA A 449 -17.28 -12.12 -37.07
CA ALA A 449 -18.64 -11.83 -37.56
C ALA A 449 -19.12 -10.48 -36.96
N PRO A 450 -19.69 -9.60 -37.82
CA PRO A 450 -20.19 -8.31 -37.37
C PRO A 450 -21.31 -8.46 -36.33
N GLN A 451 -21.27 -7.67 -35.28
CA GLN A 451 -22.31 -7.54 -34.27
C GLN A 451 -22.83 -6.10 -34.24
N PRO A 452 -24.11 -5.88 -33.90
CA PRO A 452 -24.62 -4.52 -33.70
C PRO A 452 -23.79 -3.77 -32.66
N LYS A 453 -23.22 -2.64 -33.05
CA LYS A 453 -22.51 -1.71 -32.16
C LYS A 453 -23.07 -0.32 -32.30
N VAL A 454 -23.06 0.41 -31.19
CA VAL A 454 -23.54 1.78 -31.11
C VAL A 454 -22.41 2.70 -30.63
N ARG A 455 -22.42 3.92 -31.14
CA ARG A 455 -21.70 5.05 -30.59
C ARG A 455 -22.69 5.97 -29.93
N LEU A 456 -22.57 6.16 -28.63
CA LEU A 456 -23.46 6.99 -27.84
C LEU A 456 -22.79 8.30 -27.45
N ALA A 457 -23.50 9.39 -27.56
CA ALA A 457 -23.19 10.60 -26.83
C ALA A 457 -23.95 10.51 -25.50
N GLN A 458 -23.21 10.45 -24.42
CA GLN A 458 -23.76 10.37 -23.06
C GLN A 458 -23.60 11.72 -22.35
N LEU A 459 -24.71 12.33 -21.98
CA LEU A 459 -24.74 13.51 -21.11
C LEU A 459 -25.02 12.98 -19.70
N SER A 460 -24.07 13.19 -18.80
CA SER A 460 -24.12 12.68 -17.43
C SER A 460 -24.09 13.86 -16.45
N HIS A 461 -24.98 13.85 -15.47
CA HIS A 461 -24.96 14.80 -14.36
C HIS A 461 -24.93 14.05 -13.05
N GLU A 462 -23.83 14.23 -12.30
CA GLU A 462 -23.57 13.51 -11.06
C GLU A 462 -24.51 13.95 -9.95
N ILE A 463 -25.04 12.99 -9.21
CA ILE A 463 -25.88 13.24 -8.05
C ILE A 463 -24.94 13.49 -6.85
N SER A 464 -24.64 14.74 -6.58
CA SER A 464 -23.81 15.17 -5.45
C SER A 464 -24.64 15.84 -4.36
N ALA A 465 -24.14 15.84 -3.13
CA ALA A 465 -24.78 16.58 -2.04
C ALA A 465 -24.65 18.10 -2.29
N SER A 466 -25.77 18.78 -2.33
CA SER A 466 -25.77 20.25 -2.46
C SER A 466 -25.27 20.94 -1.20
N THR A 467 -24.90 22.22 -1.31
CA THR A 467 -24.54 23.06 -0.16
C THR A 467 -25.62 23.04 0.93
N ARG A 468 -26.89 22.95 0.55
CA ARG A 468 -28.01 22.84 1.50
C ARG A 468 -27.94 21.53 2.29
N THR A 469 -27.71 20.39 1.61
CA THR A 469 -27.54 19.08 2.23
C THR A 469 -26.32 19.05 3.14
N TYR A 470 -25.18 19.56 2.66
CA TYR A 470 -23.97 19.71 3.47
C TYR A 470 -24.24 20.51 4.75
N GLN A 471 -24.91 21.69 4.65
CA GLN A 471 -25.23 22.53 5.80
C GLN A 471 -26.21 21.86 6.77
N ALA A 472 -27.16 21.07 6.25
CA ALA A 472 -28.11 20.34 7.10
C ALA A 472 -27.40 19.26 7.94
N ILE A 473 -26.52 18.48 7.31
CA ILE A 473 -25.74 17.43 8.00
C ILE A 473 -24.72 18.06 8.96
N PHE A 474 -24.09 19.17 8.55
CA PHE A 474 -23.21 19.93 9.46
C PHE A 474 -23.98 20.44 10.70
N ALA A 475 -25.19 20.96 10.52
CA ALA A 475 -26.03 21.41 11.64
C ALA A 475 -26.41 20.26 12.58
N GLU A 476 -26.64 19.06 12.05
CA GLU A 476 -26.90 17.85 12.84
C GLU A 476 -25.66 17.46 13.67
N ALA A 477 -24.49 17.37 13.02
CA ALA A 477 -23.22 17.09 13.71
C ALA A 477 -22.87 18.16 14.75
N ASN A 478 -23.12 19.44 14.43
CA ASN A 478 -22.86 20.56 15.35
C ASN A 478 -23.79 20.55 16.55
N LYS A 479 -25.07 20.23 16.35
CA LYS A 479 -26.01 20.02 17.44
C LYS A 479 -25.55 18.89 18.35
N PHE A 480 -25.14 17.75 17.75
CA PHE A 480 -24.62 16.59 18.49
C PHE A 480 -23.44 16.99 19.39
N VAL A 481 -22.41 17.68 18.87
CA VAL A 481 -21.24 18.11 19.66
C VAL A 481 -21.62 19.14 20.74
N THR A 482 -22.51 20.09 20.42
CA THR A 482 -22.86 21.18 21.33
C THR A 482 -23.64 20.69 22.55
N GLU A 483 -24.53 19.71 22.35
CA GLU A 483 -25.39 19.13 23.38
C GLU A 483 -24.69 18.02 24.18
N ASN A 484 -23.63 17.37 23.64
CA ASN A 484 -22.99 16.19 24.22
C ASN A 484 -21.50 16.41 24.50
N LYS A 485 -21.21 17.26 25.50
CA LYS A 485 -19.85 17.69 25.86
C LYS A 485 -19.08 16.73 26.77
N THR A 486 -19.77 15.74 27.36
CA THR A 486 -19.14 14.72 28.21
C THR A 486 -19.25 13.35 27.57
N TYR A 487 -18.33 12.46 27.92
CA TYR A 487 -18.30 11.09 27.39
C TYR A 487 -19.61 10.32 27.67
N ASP A 488 -20.23 10.52 28.84
CA ASP A 488 -21.52 9.90 29.17
C ASP A 488 -22.65 10.43 28.28
N GLN A 489 -22.69 11.74 28.05
CA GLN A 489 -23.66 12.36 27.15
C GLN A 489 -23.45 11.89 25.70
N PHE A 490 -22.19 11.80 25.25
CA PHE A 490 -21.82 11.28 23.94
C PHE A 490 -22.36 9.86 23.74
N ASN A 491 -22.10 8.94 24.65
CA ASN A 491 -22.62 7.57 24.56
C ASN A 491 -24.14 7.49 24.58
N LYS A 492 -24.79 8.23 25.47
CA LYS A 492 -26.23 8.27 25.57
C LYS A 492 -26.91 8.79 24.30
N ALA A 493 -26.37 9.86 23.72
CA ALA A 493 -26.88 10.42 22.49
C ALA A 493 -26.69 9.47 21.27
N ILE A 494 -25.62 8.69 21.23
CA ILE A 494 -25.41 7.65 20.23
C ILE A 494 -26.52 6.60 20.29
N GLU A 495 -26.84 6.12 21.49
CA GLU A 495 -27.90 5.14 21.71
C GLU A 495 -29.27 5.70 21.36
N GLU A 496 -29.60 6.92 21.83
CA GLU A 496 -30.88 7.58 21.60
C GLU A 496 -31.12 7.92 20.13
N GLN A 497 -30.08 8.29 19.39
CA GLN A 497 -30.18 8.64 17.96
C GLN A 497 -29.93 7.44 17.03
N GLY A 498 -29.59 6.27 17.57
CA GLY A 498 -29.28 5.07 16.78
C GLY A 498 -28.05 5.22 15.90
N LEU A 499 -27.05 6.05 16.30
CA LEU A 499 -25.83 6.26 15.55
C LEU A 499 -24.91 5.04 15.67
N ASN A 500 -24.15 4.78 14.62
CA ASN A 500 -23.18 3.68 14.59
C ASN A 500 -21.86 4.12 15.26
N LYS A 501 -21.66 3.70 16.50
CA LYS A 501 -20.40 3.91 17.22
C LYS A 501 -19.32 2.99 16.68
N ARG A 502 -18.19 3.56 16.26
CA ARG A 502 -17.00 2.84 15.79
C ARG A 502 -15.86 3.04 16.79
N ILE A 503 -14.94 2.08 16.83
CA ILE A 503 -13.79 2.08 17.75
C ILE A 503 -12.53 1.97 16.94
N MET A 504 -11.53 2.81 17.25
CA MET A 504 -10.15 2.67 16.76
C MET A 504 -9.23 2.48 17.96
N PRO A 505 -8.83 1.23 18.25
CA PRO A 505 -7.93 0.91 19.35
C PRO A 505 -6.47 1.06 18.93
N ARG A 506 -5.60 1.30 19.89
CA ARG A 506 -4.14 1.24 19.77
C ARG A 506 -3.56 2.12 18.65
N MET A 507 -4.12 3.32 18.45
CA MET A 507 -3.50 4.30 17.57
C MET A 507 -2.13 4.73 18.12
N ASN A 508 -1.19 4.95 17.24
CA ASN A 508 0.05 5.67 17.50
C ASN A 508 0.08 6.99 16.70
N ALA A 509 1.03 7.84 16.98
CA ALA A 509 1.15 9.16 16.35
C ALA A 509 1.31 9.09 14.82
N SER A 510 1.79 7.98 14.28
CA SER A 510 1.96 7.75 12.83
C SER A 510 0.78 7.02 12.17
N THR A 511 -0.31 6.73 12.89
CA THR A 511 -1.52 6.11 12.35
C THR A 511 -2.09 6.96 11.21
N TYR A 512 -2.31 6.36 10.04
CA TYR A 512 -2.84 7.04 8.85
C TYR A 512 -4.03 6.32 8.21
N GLN A 513 -4.52 5.26 8.84
CA GLN A 513 -5.69 4.51 8.42
C GLN A 513 -6.62 4.33 9.62
N ILE A 514 -7.86 4.79 9.47
CA ILE A 514 -8.97 4.51 10.38
C ILE A 514 -10.11 3.95 9.53
N ALA A 515 -10.71 2.86 9.96
CA ALA A 515 -11.74 2.15 9.17
C ALA A 515 -12.87 3.09 8.72
N GLY A 516 -13.07 3.18 7.39
CA GLY A 516 -14.10 4.02 6.78
C GLY A 516 -13.82 5.54 6.82
N ILE A 517 -12.57 5.95 7.05
CA ILE A 517 -12.13 7.35 6.99
C ILE A 517 -10.91 7.44 6.08
N GLU A 518 -11.00 8.18 5.00
CA GLU A 518 -9.91 8.30 4.01
C GLU A 518 -8.77 9.18 4.49
N ASN A 519 -9.05 10.26 5.24
CA ASN A 519 -8.09 11.24 5.71
C ASN A 519 -8.10 11.39 7.24
N PRO A 520 -7.66 10.39 8.03
CA PRO A 520 -7.83 10.41 9.48
C PRO A 520 -6.82 11.29 10.22
N ARG A 521 -5.88 11.96 9.55
CA ARG A 521 -4.75 12.63 10.20
C ARG A 521 -5.15 13.75 11.17
N GLU A 522 -6.23 14.48 10.90
CA GLU A 522 -6.73 15.49 11.83
C GLU A 522 -7.23 14.87 13.13
N ILE A 523 -7.87 13.70 13.04
CA ILE A 523 -8.34 12.96 14.22
C ILE A 523 -7.14 12.48 15.03
N VAL A 524 -6.11 11.93 14.37
CA VAL A 524 -4.90 11.46 15.04
C VAL A 524 -4.16 12.63 15.70
N ARG A 525 -3.99 13.75 15.01
CA ARG A 525 -3.37 14.95 15.59
C ARG A 525 -4.12 15.46 16.82
N TRP A 526 -5.45 15.51 16.75
CA TRP A 526 -6.27 15.86 17.91
C TRP A 526 -6.09 14.86 19.04
N ALA A 527 -6.14 13.56 18.74
CA ALA A 527 -6.00 12.53 19.75
C ALA A 527 -4.64 12.57 20.46
N PHE A 528 -3.54 12.96 19.75
CA PHE A 528 -2.19 13.06 20.29
C PHE A 528 -1.78 14.49 20.73
N ASP A 529 -2.68 15.47 20.67
CA ASP A 529 -2.41 16.81 21.24
C ASP A 529 -2.30 16.68 22.77
N ASN A 530 -1.28 17.30 23.35
CA ASN A 530 -1.02 17.31 24.79
C ASN A 530 -2.16 17.98 25.60
N LYS A 531 -3.03 18.75 24.94
CA LYS A 531 -4.19 19.41 25.57
C LYS A 531 -5.40 18.47 25.64
N THR A 532 -5.44 17.45 24.78
CA THR A 532 -6.55 16.49 24.75
C THR A 532 -6.41 15.49 25.88
N LYS A 533 -7.44 15.40 26.69
CA LYS A 533 -7.49 14.57 27.89
C LYS A 533 -8.38 13.36 27.67
N LEU A 534 -8.20 12.37 28.53
CA LEU A 534 -9.08 11.21 28.59
C LEU A 534 -10.54 11.66 28.73
N HIS A 535 -11.42 11.11 27.89
CA HIS A 535 -12.86 11.39 27.79
C HIS A 535 -13.21 12.77 27.16
N ASP A 536 -12.26 13.48 26.63
CA ASP A 536 -12.57 14.66 25.82
C ASP A 536 -13.28 14.29 24.53
N ILE A 537 -14.26 15.12 24.16
CA ILE A 537 -14.97 15.01 22.88
C ILE A 537 -14.36 16.03 21.91
N SER A 538 -14.12 15.61 20.69
CA SER A 538 -13.55 16.48 19.65
C SER A 538 -14.55 17.53 19.17
N ASN A 539 -14.04 18.55 18.49
CA ASN A 539 -14.83 19.32 17.54
C ASN A 539 -15.18 18.41 16.34
N ILE A 540 -16.01 18.92 15.44
CA ILE A 540 -16.33 18.24 14.18
C ILE A 540 -15.06 18.24 13.31
N PHE A 541 -14.71 17.06 12.83
CA PHE A 541 -13.76 16.91 11.72
C PHE A 541 -14.55 16.91 10.42
N ASP A 542 -14.20 17.81 9.52
CA ASP A 542 -14.78 17.91 8.18
C ASP A 542 -13.87 17.18 7.19
N LEU A 543 -14.30 16.00 6.75
CA LEU A 543 -13.51 15.07 5.97
C LEU A 543 -14.23 14.74 4.66
N ASP A 544 -13.99 15.56 3.65
CA ASP A 544 -14.49 15.43 2.27
C ASP A 544 -15.99 15.08 2.14
N ASN A 545 -16.37 13.84 2.44
CA ASN A 545 -17.72 13.30 2.28
C ASN A 545 -18.41 12.94 3.60
N MET A 546 -17.87 13.36 4.73
CA MET A 546 -18.41 13.05 6.05
C MET A 546 -17.96 14.04 7.14
N PHE A 547 -18.76 14.15 8.20
CA PHE A 547 -18.32 14.75 9.44
C PHE A 547 -18.07 13.66 10.48
N VAL A 548 -17.02 13.82 11.27
CA VAL A 548 -16.65 12.87 12.32
C VAL A 548 -16.56 13.58 13.66
N VAL A 549 -17.10 12.95 14.68
CA VAL A 549 -16.94 13.37 16.09
C VAL A 549 -16.36 12.21 16.86
N ALA A 550 -15.25 12.46 17.57
CA ALA A 550 -14.51 11.44 18.29
C ALA A 550 -14.45 11.73 19.80
N ALA A 551 -14.36 10.68 20.59
CA ALA A 551 -14.07 10.70 22.01
C ALA A 551 -12.77 9.97 22.30
N LEU A 552 -11.87 10.54 23.11
CA LEU A 552 -10.64 9.89 23.53
C LEU A 552 -10.91 8.94 24.70
N THR A 553 -10.77 7.62 24.49
CA THR A 553 -11.18 6.60 25.47
C THR A 553 -10.03 5.93 26.22
N SER A 554 -8.81 6.03 25.71
CA SER A 554 -7.62 5.50 26.39
C SER A 554 -6.38 6.32 26.05
N ILE A 555 -5.50 6.48 27.03
CA ILE A 555 -4.17 7.05 26.89
C ILE A 555 -3.20 6.07 27.56
N VAL A 556 -2.36 5.43 26.76
CA VAL A 556 -1.25 4.60 27.24
C VAL A 556 0.05 5.37 26.96
N PRO A 557 0.76 5.87 27.98
CA PRO A 557 1.99 6.61 27.77
C PRO A 557 3.10 5.68 27.26
N GLU A 558 4.11 6.27 26.63
CA GLU A 558 5.36 5.59 26.31
C GLU A 558 6.01 5.01 27.57
N GLY A 559 6.62 3.85 27.47
CA GLY A 559 7.27 3.13 28.53
C GLY A 559 6.52 1.84 28.88
N TYR A 560 5.99 1.74 30.09
CA TYR A 560 5.27 0.53 30.49
C TYR A 560 3.76 0.77 30.53
N ALA A 561 3.02 -0.09 29.84
CA ALA A 561 1.56 -0.01 29.82
C ALA A 561 0.97 -0.02 31.25
N PRO A 562 -0.05 0.80 31.55
CA PRO A 562 -0.66 0.86 32.86
C PRO A 562 -1.24 -0.49 33.31
N LEU A 563 -1.18 -0.76 34.64
CA LEU A 563 -1.70 -2.00 35.23
C LEU A 563 -3.16 -2.29 34.81
N SER A 564 -4.01 -1.27 34.68
CA SER A 564 -5.40 -1.42 34.27
C SER A 564 -5.54 -2.03 32.87
N VAL A 565 -4.68 -1.61 31.93
CA VAL A 565 -4.64 -2.13 30.56
C VAL A 565 -4.09 -3.56 30.55
N VAL A 566 -3.01 -3.80 31.30
CA VAL A 566 -2.37 -5.12 31.38
C VAL A 566 -3.28 -6.14 32.05
N ALA A 567 -3.99 -5.78 33.11
CA ALA A 567 -4.89 -6.67 33.84
C ALA A 567 -5.98 -7.25 32.94
N GLU A 568 -6.63 -6.41 32.12
CA GLU A 568 -7.64 -6.86 31.15
C GLU A 568 -7.05 -7.79 30.07
N GLN A 569 -5.89 -7.42 29.53
CA GLN A 569 -5.23 -8.22 28.47
C GLN A 569 -4.68 -9.56 29.01
N SER A 570 -4.31 -9.61 30.26
CA SER A 570 -3.67 -10.77 30.91
C SER A 570 -4.66 -11.62 31.72
N LYS A 571 -5.92 -11.25 31.77
CA LYS A 571 -6.96 -11.90 32.60
C LYS A 571 -6.94 -13.43 32.48
N TYR A 572 -6.86 -13.94 31.26
CA TYR A 572 -6.82 -15.39 31.02
C TYR A 572 -5.54 -16.04 31.56
N GLN A 573 -4.39 -15.36 31.42
CA GLN A 573 -3.11 -15.87 31.91
C GLN A 573 -3.08 -15.92 33.43
N ILE A 574 -3.60 -14.88 34.10
CA ILE A 574 -3.71 -14.81 35.56
C ILE A 574 -4.67 -15.85 36.09
N LEU A 575 -5.82 -16.05 35.40
CA LEU A 575 -6.77 -17.09 35.72
C LEU A 575 -6.13 -18.48 35.64
N ASN A 576 -5.39 -18.77 34.57
CA ASN A 576 -4.69 -20.05 34.40
C ASN A 576 -3.61 -20.25 35.47
N LYS A 577 -2.83 -19.22 35.83
CA LYS A 577 -1.85 -19.29 36.90
C LYS A 577 -2.53 -19.72 38.22
N LYS A 578 -3.65 -19.11 38.57
CA LYS A 578 -4.43 -19.47 39.78
C LYS A 578 -5.05 -20.88 39.72
N LYS A 579 -5.55 -21.28 38.56
CA LYS A 579 -6.00 -22.66 38.35
C LYS A 579 -4.88 -23.66 38.53
N GLY A 580 -3.67 -23.29 38.08
CA GLY A 580 -2.47 -24.10 38.29
C GLY A 580 -2.15 -24.29 39.74
N GLU A 581 -2.20 -23.21 40.58
CA GLU A 581 -2.02 -23.28 42.02
C GLU A 581 -3.07 -24.19 42.66
N ILE A 582 -4.35 -24.06 42.31
CA ILE A 582 -5.47 -24.89 42.82
C ILE A 582 -5.28 -26.36 42.38
N ALA A 583 -4.90 -26.61 41.12
CA ALA A 583 -4.63 -27.95 40.61
C ALA A 583 -3.49 -28.64 41.38
N VAL A 584 -2.41 -27.93 41.61
CA VAL A 584 -1.25 -28.41 42.38
C VAL A 584 -1.68 -28.77 43.83
N GLU A 585 -2.43 -27.91 44.49
CA GLU A 585 -2.90 -28.18 45.85
C GLU A 585 -3.88 -29.38 45.91
N LYS A 586 -4.79 -29.52 44.94
CA LYS A 586 -5.67 -30.70 44.83
C LYS A 586 -4.88 -31.98 44.63
N MET A 587 -3.88 -31.96 43.76
CA MET A 587 -3.02 -33.13 43.51
C MET A 587 -2.16 -33.47 44.71
N LYS A 588 -1.63 -32.47 45.46
CA LYS A 588 -0.92 -32.67 46.72
C LYS A 588 -1.79 -33.34 47.76
N ALA A 589 -3.09 -32.96 47.86
CA ALA A 589 -4.03 -33.55 48.83
C ALA A 589 -4.28 -35.04 48.56
N CYS A 590 -4.10 -35.53 47.32
CA CYS A 590 -4.18 -36.95 46.97
C CYS A 590 -2.87 -37.72 47.29
N GLY A 591 -1.78 -37.03 47.70
CA GLY A 591 -0.51 -37.63 47.99
C GLY A 591 0.14 -38.24 46.76
N THR A 592 0.49 -39.55 46.84
CA THR A 592 1.09 -40.30 45.75
C THR A 592 0.08 -41.25 45.05
N ASP A 593 -1.18 -41.23 45.47
CA ASP A 593 -2.20 -42.10 44.95
C ASP A 593 -2.74 -41.63 43.58
N VAL A 594 -2.16 -42.19 42.50
CA VAL A 594 -2.59 -41.88 41.13
C VAL A 594 -4.01 -42.27 40.85
N ASN A 595 -4.50 -43.40 41.38
CA ASN A 595 -5.88 -43.85 41.17
C ASN A 595 -6.88 -42.88 41.76
N ARG A 596 -6.54 -42.34 42.91
CA ARG A 596 -7.36 -41.27 43.56
C ARG A 596 -7.36 -40.00 42.75
N MET A 597 -6.24 -39.59 42.19
CA MET A 597 -6.16 -38.40 41.30
C MET A 597 -7.01 -38.58 40.04
N VAL A 598 -7.00 -39.77 39.45
CA VAL A 598 -7.82 -40.07 38.27
C VAL A 598 -9.30 -40.12 38.60
N SER A 599 -9.68 -40.80 39.68
CA SER A 599 -11.11 -40.99 40.04
C SER A 599 -11.77 -39.76 40.65
N GLU A 600 -11.06 -39.01 41.51
CA GLU A 600 -11.65 -37.87 42.24
C GLU A 600 -11.43 -36.54 41.51
N LEU A 601 -10.28 -36.36 40.82
CA LEU A 601 -9.92 -35.10 40.17
C LEU A 601 -10.12 -35.09 38.65
N GLY A 602 -10.32 -36.28 38.03
CA GLY A 602 -10.36 -36.42 36.59
C GLY A 602 -9.00 -36.23 35.93
N ALA A 603 -7.91 -36.58 36.64
CA ALA A 603 -6.58 -36.51 36.08
C ALA A 603 -6.35 -37.61 35.04
N GLU A 604 -5.53 -37.36 34.04
CA GLU A 604 -5.08 -38.32 33.03
C GLU A 604 -3.73 -38.91 33.45
N SER A 605 -3.57 -40.25 33.40
CA SER A 605 -2.29 -40.91 33.55
C SER A 605 -1.86 -41.52 32.22
N THR A 606 -0.74 -41.04 31.67
CA THR A 606 -0.25 -41.44 30.35
C THR A 606 1.28 -41.35 30.26
N THR A 607 1.85 -41.94 29.21
CA THR A 607 3.27 -41.82 28.89
C THR A 607 3.44 -40.82 27.72
N VAL A 608 4.29 -39.84 27.90
CA VAL A 608 4.76 -38.95 26.80
C VAL A 608 6.09 -39.46 26.26
N THR A 609 6.23 -39.48 24.95
CA THR A 609 7.40 -39.98 24.25
C THR A 609 7.99 -38.95 23.33
N ASP A 610 9.25 -39.13 22.90
CA ASP A 610 9.98 -38.30 21.97
C ASP A 610 10.09 -36.80 22.40
N VAL A 611 10.05 -36.56 23.70
CA VAL A 611 10.20 -35.20 24.25
C VAL A 611 11.63 -34.69 23.99
N SER A 612 11.78 -33.63 23.29
CA SER A 612 13.06 -32.97 22.95
C SER A 612 13.01 -31.47 23.25
N ILE A 613 14.14 -30.81 23.22
CA ILE A 613 14.22 -29.35 23.49
C ILE A 613 13.40 -28.52 22.49
N ASP A 614 13.21 -29.04 21.28
CA ASP A 614 12.42 -28.42 20.22
C ASP A 614 10.91 -28.71 20.36
N SER A 615 10.53 -29.63 21.27
CA SER A 615 9.13 -29.97 21.54
C SER A 615 8.49 -28.89 22.39
N ARG A 616 7.80 -27.92 21.74
CA ARG A 616 6.99 -26.94 22.47
C ARG A 616 5.68 -27.53 23.01
N VAL A 617 5.19 -28.56 22.35
CA VAL A 617 3.94 -29.25 22.68
C VAL A 617 4.26 -30.57 23.37
N LEU A 618 3.63 -30.84 24.50
CA LEU A 618 3.82 -32.07 25.27
C LEU A 618 2.65 -33.04 25.00
N GLY A 619 2.82 -33.97 24.08
CA GLY A 619 1.78 -34.91 23.71
C GLY A 619 0.46 -34.22 23.33
N ASN A 620 -0.65 -34.59 23.98
CA ASN A 620 -1.97 -33.97 23.78
C ASN A 620 -2.29 -32.81 24.77
N PHE A 621 -1.31 -32.36 25.56
CA PHE A 621 -1.51 -31.34 26.59
C PHE A 621 -1.31 -29.90 26.10
N GLY A 622 -0.82 -29.73 24.87
CA GLY A 622 -0.58 -28.40 24.30
C GLY A 622 0.82 -27.88 24.58
N VAL A 623 0.99 -26.56 24.55
CA VAL A 623 2.30 -25.89 24.73
C VAL A 623 2.66 -25.88 26.21
N GLU A 624 3.59 -26.72 26.60
CA GLU A 624 4.02 -26.92 27.99
C GLU A 624 5.58 -26.91 28.06
N ALA A 625 6.19 -25.81 27.61
CA ALA A 625 7.64 -25.70 27.47
C ALA A 625 8.40 -25.90 28.79
N ASP A 626 7.87 -25.42 29.92
CA ASP A 626 8.48 -25.55 31.23
C ASP A 626 8.49 -27.02 31.70
N ILE A 627 7.43 -27.76 31.36
CA ILE A 627 7.31 -29.19 31.67
C ILE A 627 8.27 -30.01 30.79
N VAL A 628 8.39 -29.64 29.49
CA VAL A 628 9.40 -30.23 28.60
C VAL A 628 10.81 -30.04 29.17
N GLY A 629 11.13 -28.79 29.60
CA GLY A 629 12.41 -28.49 30.25
C GLY A 629 12.62 -29.29 31.52
N THR A 630 11.58 -29.44 32.33
CA THR A 630 11.61 -30.28 33.58
C THR A 630 11.92 -31.74 33.25
N ILE A 631 11.21 -32.36 32.27
CA ILE A 631 11.44 -33.76 31.88
C ILE A 631 12.87 -33.96 31.41
N LEU A 632 13.40 -33.07 30.56
CA LEU A 632 14.76 -33.16 30.01
C LEU A 632 15.86 -32.93 31.10
N GLY A 633 15.54 -32.22 32.19
CA GLY A 633 16.45 -31.94 33.31
C GLY A 633 16.43 -33.00 34.43
N MET A 634 15.44 -33.90 34.44
CA MET A 634 15.31 -34.94 35.48
C MET A 634 16.34 -36.07 35.31
N LYS A 635 16.63 -36.74 36.41
CA LYS A 635 17.41 -37.98 36.41
C LYS A 635 16.47 -39.18 36.33
N GLU A 636 17.00 -40.30 35.81
CA GLU A 636 16.26 -41.56 35.83
C GLU A 636 15.91 -41.98 37.28
N GLY A 637 14.65 -42.38 37.49
CA GLY A 637 14.12 -42.74 38.80
C GLY A 637 13.69 -41.54 39.69
N GLU A 638 13.89 -40.32 39.22
CA GLU A 638 13.39 -39.12 39.90
C GLU A 638 11.88 -38.95 39.66
N GLN A 639 11.19 -38.37 40.62
CA GLN A 639 9.81 -37.92 40.51
C GLN A 639 9.74 -36.42 40.83
N VAL A 640 9.09 -35.67 39.97
CA VAL A 640 8.87 -34.24 40.16
C VAL A 640 7.38 -33.95 40.13
N GLY A 641 6.93 -33.05 40.93
CA GLY A 641 5.54 -32.59 40.97
C GLY A 641 4.80 -32.90 42.29
N PRO A 642 3.54 -32.42 42.38
CA PRO A 642 2.84 -31.73 41.34
C PRO A 642 3.38 -30.34 41.03
N VAL A 643 3.57 -30.03 39.76
CA VAL A 643 4.03 -28.74 39.24
C VAL A 643 3.01 -28.17 38.24
N ALA A 644 2.83 -26.86 38.24
CA ALA A 644 1.95 -26.17 37.33
C ALA A 644 2.66 -25.94 35.97
N GLY A 645 2.01 -26.30 34.88
CA GLY A 645 2.36 -25.89 33.51
C GLY A 645 1.47 -24.73 33.03
N ASN A 646 1.42 -24.51 31.73
CA ASN A 646 0.62 -23.42 31.14
C ASN A 646 -0.90 -23.65 31.24
N SER A 647 -1.34 -24.88 31.00
CA SER A 647 -2.76 -25.26 30.97
C SER A 647 -3.10 -26.50 31.79
N THR A 648 -2.10 -27.13 32.39
CA THR A 648 -2.21 -28.44 33.00
C THR A 648 -1.18 -28.53 34.16
N ALA A 649 -1.56 -29.16 35.28
CA ALA A 649 -0.63 -29.50 36.37
C ALA A 649 -0.17 -30.93 36.22
N PHE A 650 1.11 -31.21 36.50
CA PHE A 650 1.73 -32.51 36.25
C PHE A 650 2.45 -33.08 37.45
N ILE A 651 2.37 -34.40 37.63
CA ILE A 651 3.36 -35.22 38.29
C ILE A 651 4.09 -36.00 37.23
N ILE A 652 5.42 -35.95 37.25
CA ILE A 652 6.31 -36.55 36.24
C ILE A 652 7.15 -37.62 36.93
N LYS A 653 7.20 -38.80 36.38
CA LYS A 653 7.98 -39.91 36.92
C LYS A 653 8.45 -40.86 35.82
N ASN A 654 9.29 -41.83 36.16
CA ASN A 654 9.79 -42.84 35.26
C ASN A 654 10.45 -42.27 34.00
N VAL A 655 11.20 -41.16 34.15
CA VAL A 655 11.88 -40.53 33.00
C VAL A 655 12.97 -41.48 32.47
N LYS A 656 12.98 -41.64 31.18
CA LYS A 656 14.05 -42.31 30.42
C LYS A 656 14.63 -41.30 29.45
N ILE A 657 15.93 -41.12 29.48
CA ILE A 657 16.64 -40.18 28.59
C ILE A 657 17.49 -40.95 27.61
N ASN A 658 17.16 -40.86 26.35
CA ASN A 658 17.96 -41.40 25.25
C ASN A 658 18.95 -40.33 24.80
N LYS A 659 20.21 -40.50 25.16
CA LYS A 659 21.29 -39.61 24.71
C LYS A 659 21.72 -40.03 23.29
N PRO A 660 22.11 -39.05 22.45
CA PRO A 660 22.67 -39.36 21.16
C PRO A 660 24.01 -40.11 21.28
N GLU A 661 24.37 -40.86 20.26
CA GLU A 661 25.70 -41.44 20.14
C GLU A 661 26.75 -40.31 20.12
N PRO A 662 27.87 -40.49 20.81
CA PRO A 662 28.95 -39.50 20.77
C PRO A 662 29.48 -39.33 19.36
N THR A 663 29.71 -38.08 18.96
CA THR A 663 30.32 -37.74 17.67
C THR A 663 31.42 -36.71 17.87
N THR A 664 32.36 -36.69 16.93
CA THR A 664 33.38 -35.65 16.81
C THR A 664 33.12 -34.70 15.62
N ASP A 665 32.13 -35.06 14.79
CA ASP A 665 31.73 -34.29 13.63
C ASP A 665 30.46 -33.48 13.94
N TYR A 666 30.65 -32.16 14.07
CA TYR A 666 29.58 -31.17 14.28
C TYR A 666 29.37 -30.28 13.07
N SER A 667 29.78 -30.71 11.86
CA SER A 667 29.72 -29.88 10.64
C SER A 667 28.31 -29.42 10.31
N ASP A 668 27.31 -30.28 10.53
CA ASP A 668 25.90 -29.90 10.34
C ASP A 668 25.42 -28.86 11.32
N ILE A 669 25.84 -28.93 12.58
CA ILE A 669 25.51 -27.91 13.60
C ILE A 669 26.17 -26.58 13.25
N TYR A 670 27.43 -26.57 12.86
CA TYR A 670 28.12 -25.36 12.42
C TYR A 670 27.38 -24.72 11.23
N ARG A 671 27.04 -25.52 10.22
CA ARG A 671 26.32 -25.04 9.04
C ARG A 671 24.95 -24.49 9.41
N GLU A 672 24.18 -25.21 10.22
CA GLU A 672 22.86 -24.78 10.66
C GLU A 672 22.92 -23.47 11.44
N LYS A 673 23.79 -23.36 12.45
CA LYS A 673 23.86 -22.17 13.30
C LYS A 673 24.42 -20.97 12.55
N THR A 674 25.42 -21.17 11.70
CA THR A 674 25.93 -20.11 10.81
C THR A 674 24.85 -19.63 9.82
N SER A 675 24.12 -20.57 9.21
CA SER A 675 23.00 -20.20 8.31
C SER A 675 21.89 -19.45 9.03
N GLN A 676 21.50 -19.89 10.24
CA GLN A 676 20.50 -19.20 11.06
C GLN A 676 20.94 -17.77 11.39
N PHE A 677 22.22 -17.59 11.77
CA PHE A 677 22.76 -16.26 12.05
C PHE A 677 22.80 -15.39 10.80
N ASN A 678 23.32 -15.92 9.69
CA ASN A 678 23.41 -15.20 8.43
C ASN A 678 22.02 -14.75 7.92
N ASN A 679 21.01 -15.59 8.05
CA ASN A 679 19.64 -15.26 7.71
C ASN A 679 19.07 -14.13 8.59
N LYS A 680 19.39 -14.11 9.89
CA LYS A 680 19.01 -12.99 10.76
C LYS A 680 19.66 -11.69 10.31
N VAL A 681 20.96 -11.72 9.98
CA VAL A 681 21.67 -10.54 9.45
C VAL A 681 21.00 -10.01 8.17
N LEU A 682 20.74 -10.91 7.21
CA LEU A 682 20.12 -10.55 5.92
C LEU A 682 18.69 -10.01 6.09
N ASN A 683 17.94 -10.48 7.10
CA ASN A 683 16.59 -10.01 7.40
C ASN A 683 16.56 -8.69 8.23
N GLY A 684 17.66 -7.95 8.28
CA GLY A 684 17.71 -6.63 8.90
C GLY A 684 17.72 -6.65 10.42
N SER A 685 18.00 -7.80 11.07
CA SER A 685 18.00 -7.88 12.53
C SER A 685 19.03 -6.96 13.19
N ILE A 686 20.12 -6.63 12.50
CA ILE A 686 21.14 -5.69 12.99
C ILE A 686 20.54 -4.30 13.08
N TYR A 687 20.01 -3.80 11.96
CA TYR A 687 19.36 -2.49 11.93
C TYR A 687 18.24 -2.38 12.98
N ASN A 688 17.40 -3.40 13.08
CA ASN A 688 16.32 -3.42 14.08
C ASN A 688 16.88 -3.35 15.52
N ALA A 689 17.96 -4.06 15.80
CA ALA A 689 18.61 -3.98 17.12
C ALA A 689 19.20 -2.59 17.40
N LEU A 690 19.85 -1.98 16.42
CA LEU A 690 20.39 -0.63 16.52
C LEU A 690 19.27 0.40 16.67
N LYS A 691 18.21 0.31 15.86
CA LYS A 691 17.03 1.18 15.94
C LYS A 691 16.34 1.09 17.31
N ASN A 692 16.20 -0.11 17.86
CA ASN A 692 15.59 -0.31 19.18
C ASN A 692 16.43 0.26 20.34
N ASN A 693 17.74 0.39 20.14
CA ASN A 693 18.63 1.00 21.13
C ASN A 693 18.79 2.52 20.95
N ALA A 694 18.47 3.04 19.77
CA ALA A 694 18.54 4.47 19.48
C ALA A 694 17.37 5.21 20.11
N LYS A 695 17.64 6.38 20.66
CA LYS A 695 16.59 7.28 21.15
C LYS A 695 16.06 8.12 19.98
N ILE A 696 14.87 7.78 19.48
CA ILE A 696 14.23 8.43 18.34
C ILE A 696 13.03 9.25 18.85
N GLU A 697 13.06 10.55 18.63
CA GLU A 697 11.94 11.46 18.85
C GLU A 697 11.30 11.78 17.49
N ASP A 698 10.06 11.32 17.26
CA ASP A 698 9.33 11.48 15.99
C ASP A 698 8.35 12.65 16.09
N ASN A 699 8.61 13.68 15.31
CA ASN A 699 7.80 14.91 15.31
C ASN A 699 6.80 14.98 14.14
N ARG A 700 6.61 13.90 13.37
CA ARG A 700 5.70 13.88 12.20
C ARG A 700 4.29 14.37 12.52
N VAL A 701 3.77 14.01 13.68
CA VAL A 701 2.40 14.40 14.11
C VAL A 701 2.19 15.91 14.18
N THR A 702 3.27 16.70 14.29
CA THR A 702 3.18 18.17 14.30
C THR A 702 3.11 18.79 12.90
N TYR A 703 3.48 18.04 11.86
CA TYR A 703 3.56 18.49 10.48
C TYR A 703 2.45 17.91 9.59
N PHE A 704 2.10 16.66 9.84
CA PHE A 704 1.21 15.87 8.98
C PHE A 704 -0.02 15.34 9.70
#